data_4279bf4ba8f6bc64ce18b7d110851509
#
_entry.id   4279bf4ba8f6bc64ce18b7d110851509
#
_cell.length_a   1.000
_cell.length_b   1.000
_cell.length_c   1.000
_cell.angle_alpha   90.00
_cell.angle_beta   90.00
_cell.angle_gamma   90.00
#
_symmetry.space_group_name_H-M   'P 1'
#
loop_
_entity.id
_entity.type
_entity.pdbx_description
1 polymer ?
#
loop_
_entity_poly.entity_id
_entity_poly.type
_entity_poly.pdbx_seq_one_letter_code
_entity_poly.pdbx_strand_id
1 'polypeptide(L)'
;MKLRFSGLFLLLAVATADAAGANHWPLDTTADAAFTLRGQASAVSGVRGGALVLDGKSLLELNTSAALNANEAGFTLTLWAAAFAPGGEQQMIAAKNRYSLSERQWGVMIDRDGKFRLYVEQGGWKTVTAATAPRPVHWHLVGVVVRLGEAELWIDGRREGALPLARPIPATAAPLTLGGVNDNGSLRQTFHGALDDARFFPRPLPDSEMAALYTPVAATLAAPARPRPASDPVWDELAAADAQEDRTSVIFAGKSPDKLACDTTLRLMPDGSWAMVMLGGGDREPDPRNQVFLSRSHDEGKSWTPMQPLDFGLPRTGATAAMVPTELMVHGGRSTLFVAAHDGTFAHWKEWMTHSDDSGRTWSKLAPAPGRLHDRTFIRNQIVTRDGRLLLPFQHYIKVGATETLKDGRRFSRPTNPRNGVLMSRDGGKTWAEHGDIRLSKNDDYAGWAENNIVELADGRIAMIIRADGLGGVLYYAESTDGGRTWPEFATPTAIPNPGSKATIYGLGGDTVALLHNPNPKARSPLALWVSFDGMKTWPYQRVLRGDLEGRFNYPDGFVSADRQWLHFAFDHNRDRAIHVSARLPQAPVAATPLWDATVPLPKSAELPRLAGVEFHVIKRYEPAVDGYRFLHGVALAWHRDRLYASIGHNQGGENTETEEARFTFSNDGGKTWSGVATMDAGLEPGLGVSHGVFHAHGGKLWAFHGAYTGTMKQVHTRAYLLDDATGKWLPKGTVVEGGFWPLQEPVRMDDGNWIMAGASIGNGNPAAVAISRGGDFLKWDLVVIPKAAEVVKMWGESTVVVTGKRLVNIARRDGTAPTALVAVSDDYGRTWTSSTPANLPMAASKPCAGRLSTGQSYLICSTTADGGNRRSPLTIAVSRPGEAMFAKIFVIRPALFPEGPGESHEKASLAYPYATEHEGKLYVGYSNSGGNVGRSGTGRELWNNNSAELAVIPIAALKMP
;
A
#
# COMPACT_ATOMS: atom_id res chain seq x y z
N MET A 1 -49.97 -33.82 2.92
CA MET A 1 -49.94 -32.82 1.86
C MET A 1 -48.49 -32.32 1.72
N LYS A 2 -47.74 -32.92 0.82
CA LYS A 2 -46.31 -32.66 0.62
C LYS A 2 -46.17 -31.63 -0.48
N LEU A 3 -45.68 -30.41 -0.16
CA LEU A 3 -45.24 -29.44 -1.19
C LEU A 3 -43.74 -29.61 -1.40
N ARG A 4 -43.41 -30.04 -2.62
CA ARG A 4 -42.07 -30.02 -3.14
C ARG A 4 -41.79 -28.60 -3.71
N PHE A 5 -40.79 -27.92 -3.19
CA PHE A 5 -40.18 -26.79 -3.88
C PHE A 5 -39.06 -27.31 -4.77
N SER A 6 -39.25 -27.24 -6.07
CA SER A 6 -38.21 -27.42 -7.09
C SER A 6 -37.50 -26.08 -7.26
N GLY A 7 -36.30 -25.96 -6.71
CA GLY A 7 -35.41 -24.84 -7.01
C GLY A 7 -34.85 -24.99 -8.44
N LEU A 8 -35.26 -24.10 -9.31
CA LEU A 8 -34.71 -23.96 -10.66
C LEU A 8 -33.34 -23.26 -10.53
N PHE A 9 -32.24 -24.02 -10.58
CA PHE A 9 -30.92 -23.48 -10.79
C PHE A 9 -30.83 -23.00 -12.24
N LEU A 10 -30.91 -21.70 -12.45
CA LEU A 10 -30.56 -21.06 -13.72
C LEU A 10 -29.04 -21.12 -13.87
N LEU A 11 -28.50 -22.14 -14.50
CA LEU A 11 -27.16 -22.09 -15.06
C LEU A 11 -27.19 -21.00 -16.15
N LEU A 12 -26.65 -19.83 -15.88
CA LEU A 12 -26.20 -18.93 -16.93
C LEU A 12 -25.04 -19.64 -17.64
N ALA A 13 -25.36 -20.37 -18.71
CA ALA A 13 -24.38 -20.70 -19.72
C ALA A 13 -23.93 -19.36 -20.32
N VAL A 14 -22.75 -18.87 -19.94
CA VAL A 14 -22.03 -17.85 -20.69
C VAL A 14 -21.76 -18.54 -22.03
N ALA A 15 -22.59 -18.25 -23.02
CA ALA A 15 -22.32 -18.62 -24.40
C ALA A 15 -20.97 -17.98 -24.75
N THR A 16 -19.92 -18.80 -24.80
CA THR A 16 -18.71 -18.47 -25.53
C THR A 16 -19.13 -18.26 -26.96
N ALA A 17 -19.21 -17.01 -27.38
CA ALA A 17 -19.35 -16.68 -28.80
C ALA A 17 -18.03 -17.13 -29.44
N ASP A 18 -17.99 -18.39 -29.89
CA ASP A 18 -17.08 -18.83 -30.93
C ASP A 18 -17.44 -17.97 -32.14
N ALA A 19 -16.65 -16.91 -32.36
CA ALA A 19 -16.85 -16.02 -33.48
C ALA A 19 -16.66 -16.85 -34.76
N ALA A 20 -17.75 -17.21 -35.43
CA ALA A 20 -17.77 -18.00 -36.65
C ALA A 20 -16.79 -17.39 -37.68
N GLY A 21 -15.80 -18.16 -38.12
CA GLY A 21 -14.85 -17.78 -39.16
C GLY A 21 -13.45 -17.35 -38.70
N ALA A 22 -13.08 -17.53 -37.45
CA ALA A 22 -11.71 -17.26 -36.97
C ALA A 22 -10.80 -18.49 -37.07
N ASN A 23 -9.55 -18.30 -37.44
CA ASN A 23 -8.50 -19.28 -37.14
C ASN A 23 -8.14 -19.09 -35.65
N HIS A 24 -8.16 -20.15 -34.87
CA HIS A 24 -7.97 -20.13 -33.43
C HIS A 24 -6.83 -21.06 -33.01
N TRP A 25 -5.91 -20.54 -32.24
CA TRP A 25 -4.78 -21.26 -31.63
C TRP A 25 -4.87 -21.09 -30.09
N PRO A 26 -5.36 -22.12 -29.38
CA PRO A 26 -5.51 -22.06 -27.94
C PRO A 26 -4.20 -21.90 -27.18
N LEU A 27 -3.08 -22.37 -27.73
CA LEU A 27 -1.74 -22.37 -27.16
C LEU A 27 -1.62 -23.17 -25.85
N ASP A 28 -2.45 -24.21 -25.69
CA ASP A 28 -2.52 -25.04 -24.48
C ASP A 28 -1.32 -25.98 -24.31
N THR A 29 -0.64 -26.32 -25.40
CA THR A 29 0.41 -27.34 -25.43
C THR A 29 1.52 -26.99 -26.41
N THR A 30 2.74 -27.43 -26.12
CA THR A 30 3.91 -27.26 -27.01
C THR A 30 3.88 -28.22 -28.22
N ALA A 31 3.05 -29.23 -28.19
CA ALA A 31 2.94 -30.28 -29.23
C ALA A 31 1.64 -30.14 -30.05
N ASP A 32 1.38 -28.94 -30.58
CA ASP A 32 0.21 -28.70 -31.44
C ASP A 32 0.63 -28.71 -32.91
N ALA A 33 -0.13 -29.45 -33.75
CA ALA A 33 0.11 -29.51 -35.19
C ALA A 33 -0.17 -28.20 -35.95
N ALA A 34 -0.85 -27.26 -35.34
CA ALA A 34 -1.21 -25.95 -35.90
C ALA A 34 -0.04 -24.95 -35.98
N PHE A 35 1.04 -25.21 -35.28
CA PHE A 35 2.25 -24.38 -35.32
C PHE A 35 3.55 -25.22 -35.22
N THR A 36 4.66 -24.61 -35.61
CA THR A 36 6.00 -25.14 -35.40
C THR A 36 6.70 -24.31 -34.32
N LEU A 37 7.01 -24.96 -33.20
CA LEU A 37 7.83 -24.32 -32.14
C LEU A 37 9.29 -24.28 -32.62
N ARG A 38 9.87 -23.05 -32.61
CA ARG A 38 11.29 -22.79 -32.84
C ARG A 38 11.92 -22.44 -31.50
N GLY A 39 12.76 -23.32 -30.98
CA GLY A 39 13.35 -23.19 -29.64
C GLY A 39 12.63 -23.99 -28.56
N GLN A 40 12.48 -23.45 -27.37
CA GLN A 40 11.85 -24.12 -26.22
C GLN A 40 10.69 -23.30 -25.66
N ALA A 41 9.62 -23.98 -25.27
CA ALA A 41 8.50 -23.37 -24.57
C ALA A 41 8.01 -24.29 -23.46
N SER A 42 7.39 -23.72 -22.44
CA SER A 42 6.74 -24.45 -21.36
C SER A 42 5.25 -24.14 -21.33
N ALA A 43 4.42 -25.17 -21.15
CA ALA A 43 2.99 -24.94 -20.98
C ALA A 43 2.67 -24.65 -19.52
N VAL A 44 1.87 -23.61 -19.29
CA VAL A 44 1.40 -23.15 -17.97
C VAL A 44 -0.11 -22.93 -17.99
N SER A 45 -0.71 -22.57 -16.89
CA SER A 45 -2.11 -22.13 -16.87
C SER A 45 -2.23 -20.76 -17.56
N GLY A 46 -3.18 -20.63 -18.48
CA GLY A 46 -3.43 -19.42 -19.26
C GLY A 46 -4.65 -18.63 -18.82
N VAL A 47 -5.03 -17.67 -19.62
CA VAL A 47 -6.28 -16.92 -19.51
C VAL A 47 -7.47 -17.81 -19.85
N ARG A 48 -7.29 -18.68 -20.85
CA ARG A 48 -8.27 -19.66 -21.29
C ARG A 48 -7.61 -21.04 -21.45
N GLY A 49 -7.73 -21.90 -20.45
CA GLY A 49 -7.07 -23.19 -20.48
C GLY A 49 -5.57 -23.10 -20.18
N GLY A 50 -4.74 -23.50 -21.15
CA GLY A 50 -3.27 -23.39 -21.07
C GLY A 50 -2.73 -22.11 -21.71
N ALA A 51 -1.42 -21.90 -21.54
CA ALA A 51 -0.66 -20.86 -22.22
C ALA A 51 0.77 -21.34 -22.46
N LEU A 52 1.48 -20.76 -23.43
CA LEU A 52 2.88 -21.08 -23.71
C LEU A 52 3.81 -19.97 -23.21
N VAL A 53 4.73 -20.34 -22.34
CA VAL A 53 5.82 -19.47 -21.89
C VAL A 53 7.00 -19.63 -22.86
N LEU A 54 7.43 -18.50 -23.42
CA LEU A 54 8.60 -18.37 -24.26
C LEU A 54 9.76 -17.77 -23.45
N ASP A 55 10.96 -18.31 -23.67
CA ASP A 55 12.18 -18.02 -22.89
C ASP A 55 12.97 -16.78 -23.38
N GLY A 56 12.46 -16.01 -24.32
CA GLY A 56 13.17 -14.92 -24.97
C GLY A 56 14.14 -15.38 -26.07
N LYS A 57 14.12 -16.65 -26.45
CA LYS A 57 14.94 -17.22 -27.53
C LYS A 57 14.13 -18.13 -28.45
N SER A 58 12.81 -18.14 -28.26
CA SER A 58 11.90 -19.06 -28.93
C SER A 58 10.73 -18.30 -29.54
N LEU A 59 10.07 -18.90 -30.51
CA LEU A 59 8.83 -18.40 -31.13
C LEU A 59 8.00 -19.55 -31.70
N LEU A 60 6.73 -19.23 -31.99
CA LEU A 60 5.80 -20.11 -32.69
C LEU A 60 5.61 -19.64 -34.13
N GLU A 61 5.74 -20.53 -35.09
CA GLU A 61 5.49 -20.30 -36.53
C GLU A 61 4.19 -21.01 -36.90
N LEU A 62 3.17 -20.25 -37.31
CA LEU A 62 1.85 -20.81 -37.60
C LEU A 62 1.83 -21.49 -38.97
N ASN A 63 1.44 -22.77 -38.99
CA ASN A 63 1.58 -23.61 -40.18
C ASN A 63 0.63 -23.25 -41.36
N THR A 64 -0.47 -22.52 -41.09
CA THR A 64 -1.43 -22.08 -42.11
C THR A 64 -1.18 -20.64 -42.57
N SER A 65 -0.03 -20.08 -42.31
CA SER A 65 0.24 -18.65 -42.44
C SER A 65 0.23 -18.07 -43.86
N ALA A 66 0.39 -18.90 -44.91
CA ALA A 66 0.31 -18.45 -46.29
C ALA A 66 -1.08 -17.89 -46.69
N ALA A 67 -2.15 -18.40 -46.10
CA ALA A 67 -3.52 -17.95 -46.32
C ALA A 67 -3.88 -16.72 -45.46
N LEU A 68 -3.03 -16.32 -44.49
CA LEU A 68 -3.31 -15.25 -43.53
C LEU A 68 -2.72 -13.90 -43.96
N ASN A 69 -2.78 -13.58 -45.22
CA ASN A 69 -2.45 -12.24 -45.72
C ASN A 69 -3.61 -11.27 -45.53
N ALA A 70 -3.33 -10.01 -45.38
CA ALA A 70 -4.32 -8.96 -45.43
C ALA A 70 -5.01 -9.01 -46.80
N ASN A 71 -6.33 -9.11 -46.82
CA ASN A 71 -7.14 -8.99 -48.03
C ASN A 71 -7.67 -7.56 -48.14
N GLU A 72 -8.36 -7.23 -49.24
CA GLU A 72 -8.97 -5.90 -49.43
C GLU A 72 -9.99 -5.53 -48.35
N ALA A 73 -10.62 -6.50 -47.70
CA ALA A 73 -11.55 -6.26 -46.60
C ALA A 73 -10.88 -5.98 -45.25
N GLY A 74 -9.58 -6.29 -45.11
CA GLY A 74 -8.83 -6.18 -43.86
C GLY A 74 -8.87 -7.46 -43.01
N PHE A 75 -8.32 -7.38 -41.81
CA PHE A 75 -8.28 -8.51 -40.87
C PHE A 75 -8.24 -8.01 -39.42
N THR A 76 -8.44 -8.94 -38.47
CA THR A 76 -8.13 -8.73 -37.05
C THR A 76 -7.30 -9.88 -36.52
N LEU A 77 -6.22 -9.57 -35.78
CA LEU A 77 -5.51 -10.50 -34.90
C LEU A 77 -5.72 -10.10 -33.45
N THR A 78 -6.03 -11.05 -32.59
CA THR A 78 -6.03 -10.86 -31.13
C THR A 78 -5.30 -12.00 -30.46
N LEU A 79 -4.58 -11.70 -29.38
CA LEU A 79 -3.99 -12.73 -28.51
C LEU A 79 -3.74 -12.15 -27.12
N TRP A 80 -3.72 -13.03 -26.11
CA TRP A 80 -3.29 -12.65 -24.78
C TRP A 80 -1.79 -12.77 -24.67
N ALA A 81 -1.17 -11.72 -24.11
CA ALA A 81 0.28 -11.66 -23.90
C ALA A 81 0.58 -11.14 -22.48
N ALA A 82 1.49 -11.83 -21.79
CA ALA A 82 2.00 -11.41 -20.49
C ALA A 82 3.53 -11.36 -20.57
N ALA A 83 4.10 -10.18 -20.75
CA ALA A 83 5.55 -10.00 -20.79
C ALA A 83 6.15 -10.08 -19.38
N PHE A 84 7.27 -10.79 -19.22
CA PHE A 84 7.93 -10.92 -17.94
C PHE A 84 8.84 -9.74 -17.60
N ALA A 85 9.48 -9.17 -18.60
CA ALA A 85 10.36 -8.00 -18.48
C ALA A 85 10.14 -7.06 -19.68
N PRO A 86 9.09 -6.24 -19.68
CA PRO A 86 8.86 -5.29 -20.77
C PRO A 86 9.91 -4.18 -20.76
N GLY A 87 10.48 -3.87 -21.95
CA GLY A 87 11.49 -2.81 -22.12
C GLY A 87 12.93 -3.31 -22.19
N GLY A 88 13.83 -2.40 -22.55
CA GLY A 88 15.26 -2.67 -22.77
C GLY A 88 15.55 -3.26 -24.13
N GLU A 89 14.80 -4.27 -24.58
CA GLU A 89 14.90 -4.91 -25.88
C GLU A 89 13.56 -4.88 -26.62
N GLN A 90 13.60 -5.03 -27.93
CA GLN A 90 12.40 -5.20 -28.75
C GLN A 90 11.88 -6.62 -28.61
N GLN A 91 10.65 -6.79 -28.20
CA GLN A 91 10.01 -8.09 -28.01
C GLN A 91 8.76 -8.16 -28.88
N MET A 92 8.82 -8.97 -29.94
CA MET A 92 7.72 -9.17 -30.87
C MET A 92 6.66 -10.06 -30.27
N ILE A 93 5.43 -9.62 -30.21
CA ILE A 93 4.28 -10.40 -29.75
C ILE A 93 3.71 -11.21 -30.92
N ALA A 94 3.48 -10.53 -32.05
CA ALA A 94 3.06 -11.18 -33.29
C ALA A 94 3.57 -10.41 -34.50
N ALA A 95 3.96 -11.10 -35.58
CA ALA A 95 4.44 -10.47 -36.80
C ALA A 95 4.27 -11.33 -38.04
N LYS A 96 4.24 -10.66 -39.19
CA LYS A 96 4.28 -11.30 -40.52
C LYS A 96 5.41 -10.65 -41.32
N ASN A 97 6.63 -11.13 -41.08
CA ASN A 97 7.86 -10.52 -41.60
C ASN A 97 8.98 -11.53 -41.82
N ARG A 98 9.75 -11.36 -42.93
CA ARG A 98 11.10 -11.89 -43.15
C ARG A 98 11.97 -10.78 -43.69
N TYR A 99 12.74 -10.14 -42.83
CA TYR A 99 13.47 -8.91 -43.15
C TYR A 99 14.54 -9.11 -44.25
N SER A 100 15.30 -10.21 -44.17
CA SER A 100 16.38 -10.55 -45.10
C SER A 100 15.88 -10.84 -46.54
N LEU A 101 14.62 -11.20 -46.68
CA LEU A 101 13.95 -11.44 -47.97
C LEU A 101 13.07 -10.29 -48.43
N SER A 102 13.12 -9.14 -47.75
CA SER A 102 12.26 -7.96 -48.03
C SER A 102 10.76 -8.24 -47.94
N GLU A 103 10.36 -9.33 -47.31
CA GLU A 103 8.97 -9.71 -47.08
C GLU A 103 8.47 -9.06 -45.76
N ARG A 104 7.97 -7.84 -45.88
CA ARG A 104 7.56 -7.02 -44.74
C ARG A 104 6.10 -6.68 -44.84
N GLN A 105 5.35 -6.94 -43.76
CA GLN A 105 3.94 -6.57 -43.66
C GLN A 105 3.66 -5.73 -42.42
N TRP A 106 3.59 -6.35 -41.28
CA TRP A 106 3.26 -5.72 -40.01
C TRP A 106 3.81 -6.52 -38.83
N GLY A 107 3.78 -5.89 -37.66
CA GLY A 107 4.06 -6.54 -36.38
C GLY A 107 3.61 -5.71 -35.22
N VAL A 108 3.26 -6.37 -34.12
CA VAL A 108 2.97 -5.77 -32.82
C VAL A 108 4.00 -6.24 -31.80
N MET A 109 4.58 -5.30 -31.07
CA MET A 109 5.69 -5.58 -30.14
C MET A 109 5.57 -4.76 -28.88
N ILE A 110 6.39 -5.14 -27.90
CA ILE A 110 6.85 -4.24 -26.83
C ILE A 110 8.20 -3.71 -27.29
N ASP A 111 8.31 -2.38 -27.46
CA ASP A 111 9.54 -1.75 -27.91
C ASP A 111 10.51 -1.50 -26.72
N ARG A 112 11.72 -1.03 -26.99
CA ARG A 112 12.78 -0.79 -26.00
C ARG A 112 12.37 0.17 -24.88
N ASP A 113 11.46 1.09 -25.18
CA ASP A 113 10.89 2.02 -24.21
C ASP A 113 9.81 1.39 -23.28
N GLY A 114 9.55 0.08 -23.44
CA GLY A 114 8.59 -0.68 -22.66
C GLY A 114 7.14 -0.40 -23.03
N LYS A 115 6.84 0.09 -24.24
CA LYS A 115 5.47 0.39 -24.71
C LYS A 115 5.03 -0.57 -25.81
N PHE A 116 3.72 -0.85 -25.85
CA PHE A 116 3.14 -1.54 -26.99
C PHE A 116 3.20 -0.67 -28.24
N ARG A 117 3.64 -1.27 -29.34
CA ARG A 117 3.79 -0.59 -30.62
C ARG A 117 3.37 -1.49 -31.79
N LEU A 118 2.49 -0.99 -32.63
CA LEU A 118 2.18 -1.55 -33.93
C LEU A 118 3.03 -0.84 -34.98
N TYR A 119 3.63 -1.58 -35.88
CA TYR A 119 4.28 -1.05 -37.06
C TYR A 119 3.81 -1.76 -38.32
N VAL A 120 3.72 -1.03 -39.40
CA VAL A 120 3.19 -1.50 -40.70
C VAL A 120 4.12 -0.99 -41.82
N GLU A 121 4.34 -1.82 -42.83
CA GLU A 121 5.10 -1.45 -44.02
C GLU A 121 4.27 -0.56 -44.98
N GLN A 122 4.74 0.66 -45.21
CA GLN A 122 4.11 1.68 -46.04
C GLN A 122 5.13 2.45 -46.88
N GLY A 123 6.12 1.74 -47.50
CA GLY A 123 7.28 2.36 -48.15
C GLY A 123 8.36 2.72 -47.12
N GLY A 124 8.44 1.97 -46.09
CA GLY A 124 9.17 2.11 -44.84
C GLY A 124 8.22 1.91 -43.67
N TRP A 125 8.79 1.66 -42.49
CA TRP A 125 8.01 1.40 -41.30
C TRP A 125 7.26 2.65 -40.82
N LYS A 126 5.94 2.55 -40.71
CA LYS A 126 5.10 3.51 -39.98
C LYS A 126 4.65 2.86 -38.68
N THR A 127 4.53 3.65 -37.62
CA THR A 127 4.26 3.13 -36.28
C THR A 127 3.19 3.92 -35.53
N VAL A 128 2.46 3.22 -34.68
CA VAL A 128 1.61 3.83 -33.64
C VAL A 128 1.91 3.18 -32.30
N THR A 129 2.00 3.98 -31.26
CA THR A 129 2.35 3.55 -29.90
C THR A 129 1.12 3.69 -29.01
N ALA A 130 0.82 2.67 -28.21
CA ALA A 130 -0.25 2.70 -27.23
C ALA A 130 0.08 3.64 -26.06
N ALA A 131 -0.95 4.26 -25.49
CA ALA A 131 -0.84 4.97 -24.20
C ALA A 131 -0.64 3.99 -23.03
N THR A 132 -1.33 2.84 -23.09
CA THR A 132 -1.17 1.74 -22.12
C THR A 132 0.20 1.09 -22.28
N ALA A 133 0.96 1.02 -21.19
CA ALA A 133 2.22 0.27 -21.13
C ALA A 133 1.97 -1.14 -20.55
N PRO A 134 2.67 -2.17 -21.08
CA PRO A 134 2.60 -3.52 -20.51
C PRO A 134 3.12 -3.52 -19.07
N ARG A 135 2.35 -4.12 -18.18
CA ARG A 135 2.78 -4.39 -16.81
C ARG A 135 3.48 -5.76 -16.76
N PRO A 136 4.61 -5.88 -16.05
CA PRO A 136 5.29 -7.16 -15.91
C PRO A 136 4.34 -8.26 -15.43
N VAL A 137 4.37 -9.42 -16.12
CA VAL A 137 3.58 -10.63 -15.80
C VAL A 137 2.06 -10.43 -15.76
N HIS A 138 1.58 -9.33 -16.30
CA HIS A 138 0.14 -9.06 -16.40
C HIS A 138 -0.36 -9.41 -17.80
N TRP A 139 -1.47 -10.12 -17.84
CA TRP A 139 -2.13 -10.45 -19.09
C TRP A 139 -2.77 -9.22 -19.73
N HIS A 140 -2.44 -8.96 -20.97
CA HIS A 140 -3.05 -7.96 -21.83
C HIS A 140 -3.64 -8.63 -23.07
N LEU A 141 -4.86 -8.28 -23.43
CA LEU A 141 -5.41 -8.63 -24.74
C LEU A 141 -4.85 -7.65 -25.78
N VAL A 142 -3.94 -8.12 -26.61
CA VAL A 142 -3.33 -7.32 -27.68
C VAL A 142 -4.07 -7.58 -28.98
N GLY A 143 -4.52 -6.52 -29.62
CA GLY A 143 -5.26 -6.58 -30.88
C GLY A 143 -4.65 -5.73 -31.98
N VAL A 144 -4.63 -6.24 -33.20
CA VAL A 144 -4.33 -5.51 -34.44
C VAL A 144 -5.54 -5.60 -35.33
N VAL A 145 -6.15 -4.46 -35.64
CA VAL A 145 -7.28 -4.39 -36.59
C VAL A 145 -6.86 -3.60 -37.82
N VAL A 146 -6.90 -4.21 -38.96
CA VAL A 146 -6.61 -3.55 -40.26
C VAL A 146 -7.91 -3.38 -41.01
N ARG A 147 -8.23 -2.14 -41.37
CA ARG A 147 -9.38 -1.73 -42.18
C ARG A 147 -8.90 -1.09 -43.48
N LEU A 148 -9.81 -0.81 -44.38
CA LEU A 148 -9.50 -0.04 -45.56
C LEU A 148 -8.99 1.35 -45.14
N GLY A 149 -7.74 1.67 -45.46
CA GLY A 149 -7.11 2.95 -45.19
C GLY A 149 -6.59 3.16 -43.76
N GLU A 150 -6.69 2.18 -42.87
CA GLU A 150 -6.25 2.33 -41.47
C GLU A 150 -5.80 1.02 -40.82
N ALA A 151 -4.78 1.08 -39.96
CA ALA A 151 -4.38 0.00 -39.07
C ALA A 151 -4.45 0.49 -37.60
N GLU A 152 -5.08 -0.29 -36.74
CA GLU A 152 -5.38 0.08 -35.37
C GLU A 152 -4.63 -0.83 -34.39
N LEU A 153 -4.17 -0.24 -33.29
CA LEU A 153 -3.64 -0.94 -32.12
C LEU A 153 -4.66 -0.95 -31.00
N TRP A 154 -4.99 -2.11 -30.51
CA TRP A 154 -5.96 -2.34 -29.45
C TRP A 154 -5.28 -3.02 -28.24
N ILE A 155 -5.53 -2.50 -27.04
CA ILE A 155 -5.06 -3.09 -25.78
C ILE A 155 -6.24 -3.17 -24.81
N ASP A 156 -6.45 -4.36 -24.26
CA ASP A 156 -7.49 -4.60 -23.24
C ASP A 156 -8.89 -4.17 -23.68
N GLY A 157 -9.22 -4.47 -24.95
CA GLY A 157 -10.51 -4.18 -25.53
C GLY A 157 -10.74 -2.70 -25.87
N ARG A 158 -9.71 -1.86 -25.83
CA ARG A 158 -9.78 -0.43 -26.16
C ARG A 158 -8.84 -0.10 -27.32
N ARG A 159 -9.31 0.77 -28.21
CA ARG A 159 -8.48 1.33 -29.28
C ARG A 159 -7.48 2.34 -28.68
N GLU A 160 -6.20 2.02 -28.73
CA GLU A 160 -5.12 2.84 -28.15
C GLU A 160 -4.44 3.75 -29.19
N GLY A 161 -4.64 3.45 -30.46
CA GLY A 161 -4.13 4.28 -31.53
C GLY A 161 -4.43 3.73 -32.91
N ALA A 162 -4.23 4.57 -33.90
CA ALA A 162 -4.45 4.23 -35.30
C ALA A 162 -3.39 4.83 -36.21
N LEU A 163 -3.11 4.14 -37.32
CA LEU A 163 -2.13 4.50 -38.34
C LEU A 163 -2.81 4.54 -39.71
N PRO A 164 -2.88 5.70 -40.39
CA PRO A 164 -3.39 5.79 -41.73
C PRO A 164 -2.52 4.99 -42.71
N LEU A 165 -3.17 4.22 -43.60
CA LEU A 165 -2.55 3.43 -44.63
C LEU A 165 -2.71 4.12 -45.98
N ALA A 166 -1.61 4.59 -46.54
CA ALA A 166 -1.58 5.22 -47.88
C ALA A 166 -1.77 4.18 -49.01
N ARG A 167 -1.51 2.89 -48.72
CA ARG A 167 -1.66 1.77 -49.63
C ARG A 167 -2.01 0.49 -48.86
N PRO A 168 -2.62 -0.51 -49.50
CA PRO A 168 -2.85 -1.81 -48.87
C PRO A 168 -1.53 -2.44 -48.39
N ILE A 169 -1.60 -3.24 -47.31
CA ILE A 169 -0.47 -4.01 -46.83
C ILE A 169 -0.17 -5.10 -47.87
N PRO A 170 1.07 -5.22 -48.38
CA PRO A 170 1.40 -6.17 -49.43
C PRO A 170 1.28 -7.61 -48.93
N ALA A 171 0.73 -8.52 -49.78
CA ALA A 171 0.78 -9.94 -49.49
C ALA A 171 2.22 -10.46 -49.71
N THR A 172 2.71 -11.29 -48.80
CA THR A 172 4.04 -11.89 -48.87
C THR A 172 3.98 -13.36 -48.45
N ALA A 173 5.05 -14.11 -48.69
CA ALA A 173 5.21 -15.47 -48.23
C ALA A 173 5.78 -15.59 -46.81
N ALA A 174 6.01 -14.45 -46.13
CA ALA A 174 6.49 -14.45 -44.74
C ALA A 174 5.50 -15.26 -43.85
N PRO A 175 5.99 -16.05 -42.89
CA PRO A 175 5.14 -16.74 -41.94
C PRO A 175 4.48 -15.75 -40.99
N LEU A 176 3.30 -16.07 -40.49
CA LEU A 176 2.78 -15.42 -39.28
C LEU A 176 3.43 -16.10 -38.08
N THR A 177 4.12 -15.30 -37.26
CA THR A 177 4.82 -15.78 -36.07
C THR A 177 4.27 -15.14 -34.82
N LEU A 178 4.27 -15.88 -33.71
CA LEU A 178 3.96 -15.39 -32.37
C LEU A 178 5.22 -15.49 -31.50
N GLY A 179 5.52 -14.44 -30.74
CA GLY A 179 6.65 -14.42 -29.83
C GLY A 179 8.01 -14.15 -30.48
N GLY A 180 8.04 -13.62 -31.71
CA GLY A 180 9.30 -13.31 -32.40
C GLY A 180 9.13 -13.22 -33.90
N VAL A 181 10.25 -13.03 -34.61
CA VAL A 181 10.34 -13.04 -36.06
C VAL A 181 11.29 -14.14 -36.50
N ASN A 182 10.87 -15.03 -37.37
CA ASN A 182 11.72 -15.99 -38.08
C ASN A 182 12.23 -15.34 -39.39
N ASP A 183 13.42 -14.77 -39.34
CA ASP A 183 14.06 -14.13 -40.47
C ASP A 183 14.94 -15.13 -41.19
N ASN A 184 14.34 -15.98 -42.00
CA ASN A 184 15.02 -17.01 -42.80
C ASN A 184 15.91 -17.93 -41.95
N GLY A 185 15.36 -18.45 -40.85
CA GLY A 185 16.04 -19.31 -39.85
C GLY A 185 16.71 -18.60 -38.68
N SER A 186 16.93 -17.29 -38.80
CA SER A 186 17.42 -16.47 -37.66
C SER A 186 16.29 -15.95 -36.83
N LEU A 187 16.22 -16.34 -35.55
CA LEU A 187 15.22 -15.83 -34.62
C LEU A 187 15.58 -14.44 -34.16
N ARG A 188 14.66 -13.47 -34.29
CA ARG A 188 14.87 -12.07 -33.94
C ARG A 188 13.76 -11.54 -33.08
N GLN A 189 14.08 -10.53 -32.23
CA GLN A 189 13.13 -9.80 -31.44
C GLN A 189 12.22 -10.73 -30.62
N THR A 190 12.80 -11.78 -30.07
CA THR A 190 12.08 -12.84 -29.39
C THR A 190 11.42 -12.35 -28.11
N PHE A 191 10.21 -12.79 -27.85
CA PHE A 191 9.38 -12.41 -26.71
C PHE A 191 9.75 -13.24 -25.49
N HIS A 192 9.89 -12.59 -24.35
CA HIS A 192 10.07 -13.24 -23.07
C HIS A 192 8.80 -13.07 -22.23
N GLY A 193 7.97 -14.10 -22.19
CA GLY A 193 6.66 -14.04 -21.55
C GLY A 193 5.74 -15.18 -21.93
N ALA A 194 4.48 -15.07 -21.50
CA ALA A 194 3.45 -16.05 -21.84
C ALA A 194 2.51 -15.53 -22.93
N LEU A 195 2.10 -16.42 -23.83
CA LEU A 195 1.13 -16.16 -24.89
C LEU A 195 -0.02 -17.16 -24.78
N ASP A 196 -1.26 -16.69 -25.05
CA ASP A 196 -2.47 -17.49 -24.95
C ASP A 196 -3.56 -17.05 -25.92
N ASP A 197 -4.44 -17.96 -26.32
CA ASP A 197 -5.71 -17.76 -27.04
C ASP A 197 -5.57 -16.81 -28.24
N ALA A 198 -4.64 -17.13 -29.18
CA ALA A 198 -4.44 -16.34 -30.40
C ALA A 198 -5.55 -16.61 -31.41
N ARG A 199 -6.12 -15.53 -31.99
CA ARG A 199 -7.22 -15.60 -32.96
C ARG A 199 -6.97 -14.66 -34.13
N PHE A 200 -7.20 -15.19 -35.36
CA PHE A 200 -7.14 -14.41 -36.59
C PHE A 200 -8.50 -14.42 -37.27
N PHE A 201 -9.08 -13.24 -37.45
CA PHE A 201 -10.34 -13.04 -38.15
C PHE A 201 -10.05 -12.51 -39.56
N PRO A 202 -10.54 -13.11 -40.66
CA PRO A 202 -10.35 -12.60 -42.04
C PRO A 202 -11.24 -11.40 -42.35
N ARG A 203 -11.59 -10.59 -41.32
CA ARG A 203 -12.35 -9.36 -41.37
C ARG A 203 -11.93 -8.41 -40.25
N PRO A 204 -12.08 -7.12 -40.42
CA PRO A 204 -11.96 -6.19 -39.27
C PRO A 204 -13.14 -6.40 -38.33
N LEU A 205 -12.84 -6.56 -37.03
CA LEU A 205 -13.87 -6.60 -35.99
C LEU A 205 -14.32 -5.18 -35.66
N PRO A 206 -15.63 -4.97 -35.42
CA PRO A 206 -16.14 -3.70 -34.89
C PRO A 206 -15.71 -3.51 -33.42
N ASP A 207 -15.72 -2.29 -32.96
CA ASP A 207 -15.28 -1.89 -31.64
C ASP A 207 -15.99 -2.64 -30.51
N SER A 208 -17.28 -2.92 -30.67
CA SER A 208 -18.08 -3.69 -29.73
C SER A 208 -17.63 -5.15 -29.60
N GLU A 209 -17.23 -5.79 -30.71
CA GLU A 209 -16.71 -7.15 -30.69
C GLU A 209 -15.31 -7.19 -30.06
N MET A 210 -14.45 -6.20 -30.36
CA MET A 210 -13.13 -6.07 -29.71
C MET A 210 -13.25 -5.90 -28.19
N ALA A 211 -14.16 -5.05 -27.72
CA ALA A 211 -14.44 -4.90 -26.31
C ALA A 211 -15.02 -6.17 -25.67
N ALA A 212 -15.90 -6.88 -26.39
CA ALA A 212 -16.52 -8.12 -25.91
C ALA A 212 -15.53 -9.29 -25.75
N LEU A 213 -14.40 -9.30 -26.47
CA LEU A 213 -13.33 -10.29 -26.27
C LEU A 213 -12.60 -10.12 -24.93
N TYR A 214 -12.53 -8.91 -24.42
CA TYR A 214 -11.85 -8.58 -23.14
C TYR A 214 -12.79 -8.64 -21.94
N THR A 215 -13.97 -8.05 -22.02
CA THR A 215 -14.88 -7.82 -20.88
C THR A 215 -15.20 -9.06 -20.04
N PRO A 216 -15.50 -10.24 -20.61
CA PRO A 216 -15.82 -11.43 -19.82
C PRO A 216 -14.63 -11.95 -19.01
N VAL A 217 -13.42 -11.66 -19.46
CA VAL A 217 -12.17 -12.18 -18.89
C VAL A 217 -11.57 -11.19 -17.90
N ALA A 218 -11.83 -9.91 -18.06
CA ALA A 218 -11.25 -8.85 -17.22
C ALA A 218 -11.50 -9.06 -15.73
N ALA A 219 -12.66 -9.57 -15.34
CA ALA A 219 -12.99 -9.86 -13.95
C ALA A 219 -12.20 -11.05 -13.36
N THR A 220 -11.75 -11.97 -14.19
CA THR A 220 -11.00 -13.17 -13.79
C THR A 220 -9.49 -12.95 -13.82
N LEU A 221 -9.02 -11.89 -14.50
CA LEU A 221 -7.60 -11.52 -14.60
C LEU A 221 -7.06 -10.81 -13.35
N ALA A 222 -7.87 -10.58 -12.34
CA ALA A 222 -7.40 -10.06 -11.08
C ALA A 222 -6.44 -11.07 -10.45
N ALA A 223 -5.17 -11.03 -10.85
CA ALA A 223 -4.13 -11.78 -10.17
C ALA A 223 -4.19 -11.43 -8.67
N PRO A 224 -4.20 -12.42 -7.77
CA PRO A 224 -4.33 -12.20 -6.34
C PRO A 224 -3.19 -11.39 -5.74
N ALA A 225 -2.12 -11.13 -6.46
CA ALA A 225 -0.97 -10.42 -5.96
C ALA A 225 -0.54 -9.35 -6.95
N ARG A 226 -0.88 -8.09 -6.65
CA ARG A 226 -0.39 -6.93 -7.40
C ARG A 226 0.55 -6.12 -6.52
N PRO A 227 1.76 -5.76 -7.02
CA PRO A 227 2.56 -4.73 -6.38
C PRO A 227 1.72 -3.45 -6.26
N ARG A 228 1.98 -2.64 -5.26
CA ARG A 228 1.38 -1.31 -5.20
C ARG A 228 1.91 -0.46 -6.38
N PRO A 229 1.13 0.53 -6.89
CA PRO A 229 1.65 1.56 -7.77
C PRO A 229 2.84 2.27 -7.11
N ALA A 230 3.83 2.72 -7.89
CA ALA A 230 4.95 3.48 -7.38
C ALA A 230 4.46 4.72 -6.61
N SER A 231 5.01 4.93 -5.39
CA SER A 231 4.75 6.02 -4.45
C SER A 231 3.31 6.15 -3.94
N ASP A 232 3.04 5.55 -2.80
CA ASP A 232 1.96 5.94 -1.90
C ASP A 232 2.58 6.53 -0.63
N PRO A 233 2.56 7.86 -0.44
CA PRO A 233 3.26 8.52 0.66
C PRO A 233 2.84 8.03 2.04
N VAL A 234 1.59 7.63 2.22
CA VAL A 234 1.06 7.11 3.50
C VAL A 234 1.76 5.82 3.90
N TRP A 235 1.84 4.89 2.97
CA TRP A 235 2.50 3.60 3.20
C TRP A 235 4.01 3.74 3.35
N ASP A 236 4.63 4.70 2.64
CA ASP A 236 6.06 4.98 2.74
C ASP A 236 6.42 5.59 4.10
N GLU A 237 5.61 6.50 4.63
CA GLU A 237 5.78 7.06 5.98
C GLU A 237 5.65 5.99 7.07
N LEU A 238 4.63 5.13 6.96
CA LEU A 238 4.43 4.03 7.89
C LEU A 238 5.60 3.03 7.83
N ALA A 239 6.03 2.65 6.62
CA ALA A 239 7.15 1.74 6.44
C ALA A 239 8.46 2.30 7.00
N ALA A 240 8.69 3.61 6.86
CA ALA A 240 9.85 4.29 7.41
C ALA A 240 9.83 4.34 8.95
N ALA A 241 8.65 4.53 9.56
CA ALA A 241 8.48 4.50 11.00
C ALA A 241 8.69 3.09 11.58
N ASP A 242 8.04 2.09 10.99
CA ASP A 242 8.18 0.70 11.41
C ASP A 242 9.64 0.21 11.32
N ALA A 243 10.39 0.65 10.29
CA ALA A 243 11.79 0.30 10.12
C ALA A 243 12.70 0.77 11.27
N GLN A 244 12.33 1.83 11.97
CA GLN A 244 13.10 2.33 13.12
C GLN A 244 12.97 1.44 14.36
N GLU A 245 11.92 0.64 14.42
CA GLU A 245 11.68 -0.28 15.54
C GLU A 245 12.34 -1.64 15.32
N ASP A 246 12.79 -1.96 14.10
CA ASP A 246 13.37 -3.26 13.76
C ASP A 246 14.61 -3.58 14.59
N ARG A 247 14.71 -4.84 15.02
CA ARG A 247 15.85 -5.36 15.77
C ARG A 247 16.53 -6.46 14.98
N THR A 248 17.83 -6.51 15.09
CA THR A 248 18.66 -7.48 14.37
C THR A 248 19.74 -8.06 15.27
N SER A 249 20.00 -9.36 15.17
CA SER A 249 21.11 -10.03 15.81
C SER A 249 21.73 -11.07 14.89
N VAL A 250 23.01 -11.38 15.09
CA VAL A 250 23.71 -12.42 14.36
C VAL A 250 23.60 -13.73 15.15
N ILE A 251 23.02 -14.77 14.53
CA ILE A 251 22.91 -16.10 15.12
C ILE A 251 24.19 -16.90 14.88
N PHE A 252 24.70 -16.81 13.66
CA PHE A 252 25.88 -17.55 13.23
C PHE A 252 26.68 -16.76 12.21
N ALA A 253 28.01 -16.82 12.33
CA ALA A 253 28.94 -16.27 11.34
C ALA A 253 30.01 -17.35 11.05
N GLY A 254 29.83 -18.00 9.92
CA GLY A 254 30.63 -19.14 9.54
C GLY A 254 32.02 -18.78 9.02
N LYS A 255 32.96 -19.70 9.24
CA LYS A 255 34.34 -19.65 8.70
C LYS A 255 34.68 -21.01 8.11
N SER A 256 35.42 -20.99 6.98
CA SER A 256 35.93 -22.25 6.41
C SER A 256 36.74 -23.03 7.45
N PRO A 257 36.64 -24.38 7.45
CA PRO A 257 35.97 -25.23 6.45
C PRO A 257 34.49 -25.50 6.71
N ASP A 258 33.84 -24.85 7.67
CA ASP A 258 32.44 -25.06 8.04
C ASP A 258 31.67 -23.73 8.08
N LYS A 259 31.72 -22.99 7.01
CA LYS A 259 31.07 -21.67 6.94
C LYS A 259 29.59 -21.68 6.55
N LEU A 260 29.07 -22.78 6.03
CA LEU A 260 27.74 -22.85 5.47
C LEU A 260 26.65 -22.52 6.50
N ALA A 261 25.81 -21.55 6.14
CA ALA A 261 24.52 -21.28 6.76
C ALA A 261 23.46 -21.26 5.67
N CYS A 262 22.46 -22.12 5.71
CA CYS A 262 21.42 -22.22 4.69
C CYS A 262 20.12 -22.77 5.28
N ASP A 263 19.00 -22.48 4.61
CA ASP A 263 17.66 -22.99 4.93
C ASP A 263 17.29 -22.81 6.42
N THR A 264 17.33 -21.56 6.88
CA THR A 264 17.04 -21.20 8.27
C THR A 264 15.55 -21.31 8.56
N THR A 265 15.19 -21.86 9.71
CA THR A 265 13.82 -21.93 10.22
C THR A 265 13.81 -21.52 11.69
N LEU A 266 13.05 -20.48 12.03
CA LEU A 266 12.95 -19.93 13.39
C LEU A 266 11.55 -20.16 13.95
N ARG A 267 11.46 -20.72 15.18
CA ARG A 267 10.18 -20.99 15.86
C ARG A 267 10.20 -20.60 17.32
N LEU A 268 9.03 -20.16 17.81
CA LEU A 268 8.76 -20.06 19.25
C LEU A 268 8.46 -21.44 19.81
N MET A 269 9.22 -21.84 20.83
CA MET A 269 9.12 -23.16 21.47
C MET A 269 8.09 -23.12 22.61
N PRO A 270 7.58 -24.31 23.03
CA PRO A 270 6.58 -24.38 24.11
C PRO A 270 7.04 -23.78 25.45
N ASP A 271 8.34 -23.75 25.75
CA ASP A 271 8.90 -23.14 26.95
C ASP A 271 9.15 -21.63 26.84
N GLY A 272 8.73 -21.00 25.75
CA GLY A 272 8.92 -19.58 25.48
C GLY A 272 10.30 -19.22 24.88
N SER A 273 11.25 -20.17 24.83
CA SER A 273 12.51 -19.95 24.09
C SER A 273 12.30 -19.93 22.58
N TRP A 274 13.21 -19.31 21.85
CA TRP A 274 13.22 -19.39 20.40
C TRP A 274 14.26 -20.40 19.94
N ALA A 275 13.89 -21.24 18.99
CA ALA A 275 14.80 -22.21 18.38
C ALA A 275 14.98 -21.89 16.90
N MET A 276 16.21 -21.78 16.46
CA MET A 276 16.58 -21.65 15.06
C MET A 276 17.32 -22.89 14.62
N VAL A 277 16.78 -23.60 13.63
CA VAL A 277 17.46 -24.70 12.95
C VAL A 277 17.93 -24.26 11.58
N MET A 278 19.05 -24.77 11.12
CA MET A 278 19.58 -24.50 9.79
C MET A 278 20.39 -25.68 9.24
N LEU A 279 20.57 -25.68 7.94
CA LEU A 279 21.57 -26.46 7.26
C LEU A 279 22.95 -25.83 7.47
N GLY A 280 23.88 -26.57 8.01
CA GLY A 280 25.28 -26.17 8.17
C GLY A 280 26.23 -27.32 7.86
N GLY A 281 27.51 -27.15 8.18
CA GLY A 281 28.58 -28.14 7.96
C GLY A 281 29.12 -28.10 6.52
N GLY A 282 30.44 -27.95 6.39
CA GLY A 282 31.10 -27.69 5.14
C GLY A 282 30.97 -26.25 4.66
N ASP A 283 31.46 -25.97 3.49
CA ASP A 283 31.48 -24.64 2.89
C ASP A 283 30.34 -24.36 1.88
N ARG A 284 29.58 -25.39 1.51
CA ARG A 284 28.62 -25.35 0.40
C ARG A 284 27.51 -26.41 0.53
N GLU A 285 26.46 -26.25 -0.27
CA GLU A 285 25.37 -27.21 -0.46
C GLU A 285 25.25 -27.57 -1.95
N PRO A 286 25.03 -28.85 -2.30
CA PRO A 286 25.10 -30.00 -1.41
C PRO A 286 26.55 -30.41 -1.11
N ASP A 287 26.78 -31.03 0.06
CA ASP A 287 28.04 -31.58 0.48
C ASP A 287 27.74 -32.73 1.46
N PRO A 288 28.48 -33.87 1.45
CA PRO A 288 28.24 -34.94 2.42
C PRO A 288 28.43 -34.55 3.90
N ARG A 289 29.08 -33.42 4.17
CA ARG A 289 29.25 -32.90 5.54
C ARG A 289 28.01 -32.13 6.04
N ASN A 290 27.10 -31.82 5.14
CA ASN A 290 25.91 -31.07 5.53
C ASN A 290 25.10 -31.79 6.61
N GLN A 291 24.66 -31.04 7.62
CA GLN A 291 23.87 -31.54 8.74
C GLN A 291 23.01 -30.43 9.34
N VAL A 292 22.05 -30.84 10.18
CA VAL A 292 21.17 -29.94 10.89
C VAL A 292 21.87 -29.36 12.10
N PHE A 293 21.86 -28.06 12.25
CA PHE A 293 22.31 -27.32 13.41
C PHE A 293 21.15 -26.64 14.13
N LEU A 294 21.27 -26.49 15.44
CA LEU A 294 20.32 -25.81 16.30
C LEU A 294 21.01 -24.73 17.13
N SER A 295 20.41 -23.56 17.23
CA SER A 295 20.73 -22.51 18.21
C SER A 295 19.46 -22.05 18.92
N ARG A 296 19.60 -21.49 20.13
CA ARG A 296 18.49 -21.02 20.95
C ARG A 296 18.70 -19.60 21.42
N SER A 297 17.58 -18.90 21.58
CA SER A 297 17.52 -17.64 22.31
C SER A 297 16.53 -17.76 23.47
N HIS A 298 16.91 -17.22 24.63
CA HIS A 298 16.07 -17.12 25.82
C HIS A 298 15.73 -15.67 26.20
N ASP A 299 16.06 -14.73 25.32
CA ASP A 299 15.92 -13.29 25.53
C ASP A 299 15.33 -12.57 24.31
N GLU A 300 14.39 -13.24 23.62
CA GLU A 300 13.68 -12.73 22.45
C GLU A 300 14.59 -12.34 21.27
N GLY A 301 15.60 -13.16 21.03
CA GLY A 301 16.49 -13.00 19.89
C GLY A 301 17.62 -11.98 20.08
N LYS A 302 17.82 -11.47 21.29
CA LYS A 302 18.93 -10.52 21.58
C LYS A 302 20.28 -11.26 21.61
N SER A 303 20.32 -12.47 22.17
CA SER A 303 21.48 -13.33 22.16
C SER A 303 21.12 -14.79 21.81
N TRP A 304 22.13 -15.55 21.36
CA TRP A 304 21.97 -16.89 20.83
C TRP A 304 23.04 -17.84 21.40
N THR A 305 22.63 -19.06 21.70
CA THR A 305 23.58 -20.10 22.05
C THR A 305 24.47 -20.46 20.86
N PRO A 306 25.70 -20.94 21.06
CA PRO A 306 26.49 -21.47 19.97
C PRO A 306 25.74 -22.56 19.19
N MET A 307 25.92 -22.59 17.87
CA MET A 307 25.29 -23.57 17.00
C MET A 307 25.77 -24.97 17.38
N GLN A 308 24.85 -25.88 17.59
CA GLN A 308 25.11 -27.29 17.94
C GLN A 308 24.56 -28.19 16.83
N PRO A 309 25.36 -29.15 16.31
CA PRO A 309 24.85 -30.15 15.38
C PRO A 309 23.89 -31.07 16.11
N LEU A 310 22.78 -31.46 15.44
CA LEU A 310 21.87 -32.48 15.95
C LEU A 310 22.27 -33.86 15.45
N ASP A 311 22.43 -34.78 16.37
CA ASP A 311 22.67 -36.17 16.04
C ASP A 311 21.36 -36.97 16.10
N PHE A 312 20.97 -37.54 14.97
CA PHE A 312 19.78 -38.37 14.85
C PHE A 312 20.04 -39.86 14.87
N GLY A 313 21.29 -40.29 15.14
CA GLY A 313 21.68 -41.70 15.20
C GLY A 313 21.67 -42.42 13.85
N LEU A 314 21.64 -41.69 12.71
CA LEU A 314 21.77 -42.29 11.38
C LEU A 314 23.25 -42.34 10.96
N PRO A 315 23.65 -43.40 10.24
CA PRO A 315 24.97 -43.45 9.63
C PRO A 315 25.19 -42.29 8.66
N ARG A 316 26.30 -41.57 8.78
CA ARG A 316 26.68 -40.49 7.92
C ARG A 316 27.36 -40.94 6.62
N THR A 317 26.73 -41.89 5.90
CA THR A 317 27.25 -42.52 4.71
C THR A 317 26.12 -42.87 3.73
N GLY A 318 26.45 -42.92 2.43
CA GLY A 318 25.47 -43.30 1.41
C GLY A 318 24.26 -42.35 1.38
N ALA A 319 23.04 -42.89 1.39
CA ALA A 319 21.79 -42.17 1.30
C ALA A 319 21.48 -41.23 2.47
N THR A 320 22.24 -41.31 3.58
CA THR A 320 22.09 -40.50 4.80
C THR A 320 23.35 -39.70 5.11
N ALA A 321 24.25 -39.52 4.12
CA ALA A 321 25.50 -38.79 4.31
C ALA A 321 25.28 -37.34 4.72
N ALA A 322 24.25 -36.68 4.16
CA ALA A 322 23.90 -35.30 4.42
C ALA A 322 22.43 -35.18 4.91
N MET A 323 22.13 -34.11 5.67
CA MET A 323 20.79 -33.85 6.22
C MET A 323 20.46 -32.36 6.13
N VAL A 324 19.23 -32.05 5.77
CA VAL A 324 18.68 -30.68 5.63
C VAL A 324 17.43 -30.57 6.52
N PRO A 325 17.32 -29.56 7.41
CA PRO A 325 16.04 -29.30 8.07
C PRO A 325 15.04 -28.73 7.06
N THR A 326 13.83 -29.21 7.09
CA THR A 326 12.78 -28.78 6.14
C THR A 326 11.65 -28.02 6.83
N GLU A 327 11.28 -28.42 8.07
CA GLU A 327 10.33 -27.71 8.91
C GLU A 327 10.55 -28.07 10.39
N LEU A 328 10.36 -27.07 11.25
CA LEU A 328 10.24 -27.23 12.70
C LEU A 328 8.81 -26.88 13.13
N MET A 329 7.93 -27.86 13.11
CA MET A 329 6.55 -27.73 13.53
C MET A 329 6.43 -27.66 15.05
N VAL A 330 5.69 -26.70 15.58
CA VAL A 330 5.36 -26.60 17.01
C VAL A 330 3.85 -26.58 17.19
N HIS A 331 3.31 -27.60 17.86
CA HIS A 331 1.87 -27.71 18.10
C HIS A 331 1.55 -28.53 19.34
N GLY A 332 0.58 -28.08 20.14
CA GLY A 332 0.07 -28.82 21.31
C GLY A 332 1.12 -29.16 22.36
N GLY A 333 2.14 -28.32 22.55
CA GLY A 333 3.24 -28.53 23.49
C GLY A 333 4.36 -29.42 22.96
N ARG A 334 4.19 -29.98 21.76
CA ARG A 334 5.19 -30.87 21.11
C ARG A 334 5.85 -30.12 19.95
N SER A 335 7.13 -30.37 19.75
CA SER A 335 7.90 -29.94 18.59
C SER A 335 8.20 -31.15 17.70
N THR A 336 8.00 -30.99 16.38
CA THR A 336 8.33 -32.00 15.38
C THR A 336 9.29 -31.39 14.37
N LEU A 337 10.48 -31.96 14.24
CA LEU A 337 11.46 -31.55 13.25
C LEU A 337 11.40 -32.50 12.06
N PHE A 338 11.17 -31.96 10.87
CA PHE A 338 11.29 -32.69 9.62
C PHE A 338 12.67 -32.49 9.02
N VAL A 339 13.25 -33.58 8.49
CA VAL A 339 14.63 -33.62 8.02
C VAL A 339 14.71 -34.45 6.73
N ALA A 340 15.19 -33.85 5.67
CA ALA A 340 15.54 -34.56 4.46
C ALA A 340 16.95 -35.12 4.59
N ALA A 341 17.09 -36.46 4.57
CA ALA A 341 18.40 -37.12 4.51
C ALA A 341 18.71 -37.51 3.06
N HIS A 342 19.92 -37.20 2.58
CA HIS A 342 20.33 -37.41 1.19
C HIS A 342 21.81 -37.87 1.07
N ASP A 343 22.17 -38.21 -0.17
CA ASP A 343 23.50 -38.77 -0.49
C ASP A 343 24.60 -37.69 -0.73
N GLY A 344 24.32 -36.42 -0.40
CA GLY A 344 25.23 -35.31 -0.69
C GLY A 344 25.16 -34.79 -2.13
N THR A 345 24.25 -35.30 -2.95
CA THR A 345 24.06 -34.87 -4.35
C THR A 345 22.60 -34.49 -4.70
N PHE A 346 21.65 -34.84 -3.86
CA PHE A 346 20.21 -34.84 -4.12
C PHE A 346 19.76 -35.82 -5.24
N ALA A 347 20.57 -36.84 -5.59
CA ALA A 347 20.11 -37.91 -6.45
C ALA A 347 19.03 -38.75 -5.77
N HIS A 348 19.20 -38.96 -4.47
CA HIS A 348 18.25 -39.69 -3.62
C HIS A 348 18.14 -38.98 -2.28
N TRP A 349 16.91 -38.69 -1.86
CA TRP A 349 16.63 -38.22 -0.50
C TRP A 349 15.31 -38.77 0.01
N LYS A 350 15.21 -38.82 1.33
CA LYS A 350 14.05 -39.26 2.07
C LYS A 350 13.76 -38.27 3.16
N GLU A 351 12.47 -37.95 3.35
CA GLU A 351 11.99 -37.09 4.41
C GLU A 351 11.72 -37.93 5.67
N TRP A 352 12.27 -37.50 6.79
CA TRP A 352 12.15 -38.08 8.10
C TRP A 352 11.54 -37.06 9.07
N MET A 353 11.02 -37.54 10.19
CA MET A 353 10.56 -36.72 11.30
C MET A 353 11.08 -37.24 12.64
N THR A 354 11.26 -36.33 13.59
CA THR A 354 11.57 -36.60 14.97
C THR A 354 10.78 -35.69 15.89
N HIS A 355 10.50 -36.11 17.11
CA HIS A 355 9.67 -35.36 18.05
C HIS A 355 10.46 -35.00 19.29
N SER A 356 10.06 -33.89 19.89
CA SER A 356 10.54 -33.43 21.21
C SER A 356 9.35 -32.95 22.03
N ASP A 357 9.26 -33.42 23.25
CA ASP A 357 8.28 -33.01 24.26
C ASP A 357 8.89 -32.07 25.32
N ASP A 358 10.17 -31.72 25.19
CA ASP A 358 10.93 -30.85 26.09
C ASP A 358 11.47 -29.59 25.41
N SER A 359 10.74 -29.10 24.45
CA SER A 359 11.08 -27.90 23.66
C SER A 359 12.38 -28.05 22.85
N GLY A 360 12.63 -29.28 22.33
CA GLY A 360 13.76 -29.59 21.46
C GLY A 360 15.11 -29.72 22.19
N ARG A 361 15.11 -30.00 23.49
CA ARG A 361 16.33 -30.35 24.24
C ARG A 361 16.75 -31.81 23.96
N THR A 362 15.77 -32.70 23.87
CA THR A 362 15.97 -34.07 23.43
C THR A 362 15.03 -34.44 22.29
N TRP A 363 15.45 -35.34 21.44
CA TRP A 363 14.72 -35.75 20.24
C TRP A 363 14.51 -37.26 20.20
N SER A 364 13.36 -37.68 19.75
CA SER A 364 13.06 -39.10 19.53
C SER A 364 13.91 -39.67 18.38
N LYS A 365 13.89 -40.98 18.20
CA LYS A 365 14.46 -41.61 17.01
C LYS A 365 13.71 -41.12 15.77
N LEU A 366 14.43 -40.97 14.64
CA LEU A 366 13.83 -40.63 13.36
C LEU A 366 12.84 -41.70 12.91
N ALA A 367 11.69 -41.24 12.44
CA ALA A 367 10.68 -42.05 11.77
C ALA A 367 10.45 -41.47 10.35
N PRO A 368 10.01 -42.28 9.36
CA PRO A 368 9.65 -41.78 8.06
C PRO A 368 8.57 -40.68 8.16
N ALA A 369 8.65 -39.65 7.33
CA ALA A 369 7.59 -38.67 7.17
C ALA A 369 6.27 -39.37 6.75
N PRO A 370 5.10 -38.84 7.12
CA PRO A 370 3.81 -39.47 6.86
C PRO A 370 3.47 -39.54 5.37
N GLY A 371 2.67 -40.58 5.01
CA GLY A 371 2.12 -40.74 3.68
C GLY A 371 3.09 -41.29 2.64
N ARG A 372 2.75 -41.12 1.36
CA ARG A 372 3.57 -41.55 0.22
C ARG A 372 4.76 -40.61 -0.02
N LEU A 373 4.80 -39.50 0.67
CA LEU A 373 5.71 -38.36 0.46
C LEU A 373 7.06 -38.54 1.14
N HIS A 374 7.35 -39.72 1.63
CA HIS A 374 8.67 -40.01 2.23
C HIS A 374 9.83 -39.87 1.23
N ASP A 375 9.63 -40.28 -0.03
CA ASP A 375 10.65 -40.17 -1.08
C ASP A 375 10.57 -38.83 -1.80
N ARG A 376 11.70 -38.19 -2.04
CA ARG A 376 11.87 -36.97 -2.86
C ARG A 376 10.90 -35.84 -2.50
N THR A 377 10.66 -35.67 -1.21
CA THR A 377 9.73 -34.65 -0.69
C THR A 377 10.44 -33.75 0.30
N PHE A 378 9.98 -32.50 0.37
CA PHE A 378 10.31 -31.54 1.43
C PHE A 378 9.00 -31.02 2.02
N ILE A 379 8.91 -31.03 3.36
CA ILE A 379 7.81 -30.47 4.12
C ILE A 379 8.12 -28.99 4.39
N ARG A 380 7.11 -28.14 4.42
CA ARG A 380 7.26 -26.70 4.62
C ARG A 380 6.33 -26.18 5.72
N ASN A 381 6.36 -24.89 5.94
CA ASN A 381 5.75 -24.19 7.07
C ASN A 381 4.31 -24.60 7.37
N GLN A 382 4.07 -25.03 8.58
CA GLN A 382 2.73 -25.38 9.05
C GLN A 382 1.82 -24.16 9.17
N ILE A 383 0.52 -24.40 9.00
CA ILE A 383 -0.53 -23.56 9.57
C ILE A 383 -1.49 -24.39 10.41
N VAL A 384 -2.13 -23.71 11.39
CA VAL A 384 -3.30 -24.23 12.09
C VAL A 384 -4.50 -23.45 11.56
N THR A 385 -5.45 -24.13 10.96
CA THR A 385 -6.67 -23.50 10.45
C THR A 385 -7.61 -23.10 11.59
N ARG A 386 -8.55 -22.19 11.33
CA ARG A 386 -9.53 -21.75 12.35
C ARG A 386 -10.39 -22.86 12.92
N ASP A 387 -10.61 -23.95 12.18
CA ASP A 387 -11.32 -25.14 12.63
C ASP A 387 -10.40 -26.18 13.27
N GLY A 388 -9.12 -25.83 13.56
CA GLY A 388 -8.18 -26.63 14.32
C GLY A 388 -7.43 -27.71 13.53
N ARG A 389 -7.55 -27.74 12.20
CA ARG A 389 -6.75 -28.66 11.38
C ARG A 389 -5.32 -28.20 11.26
N LEU A 390 -4.39 -29.13 11.22
CA LEU A 390 -3.01 -28.87 10.85
C LEU A 390 -2.83 -29.06 9.34
N LEU A 391 -2.23 -28.10 8.67
CA LEU A 391 -1.83 -28.21 7.28
C LEU A 391 -0.31 -27.99 7.18
N LEU A 392 0.37 -28.95 6.51
CA LEU A 392 1.78 -28.88 6.17
C LEU A 392 1.91 -28.87 4.65
N PRO A 393 2.27 -27.76 4.01
CA PRO A 393 2.53 -27.77 2.58
C PRO A 393 3.76 -28.62 2.26
N PHE A 394 3.76 -29.25 1.12
CA PHE A 394 4.85 -30.07 0.63
C PHE A 394 5.20 -29.76 -0.80
N GLN A 395 6.44 -30.03 -1.17
CA GLN A 395 6.91 -30.14 -2.55
C GLN A 395 7.49 -31.53 -2.75
N HIS A 396 6.92 -32.28 -3.70
CA HIS A 396 7.34 -33.62 -4.07
C HIS A 396 7.87 -33.60 -5.51
N TYR A 397 8.90 -34.37 -5.79
CA TYR A 397 9.52 -34.45 -7.12
C TYR A 397 9.33 -35.84 -7.73
N ILE A 398 8.70 -35.89 -8.89
CA ILE A 398 8.43 -37.17 -9.58
C ILE A 398 9.72 -37.82 -10.07
N LYS A 399 10.65 -36.98 -10.54
CA LYS A 399 11.94 -37.43 -11.11
C LYS A 399 13.09 -36.62 -10.54
N VAL A 400 14.29 -37.16 -10.69
CA VAL A 400 15.56 -36.48 -10.48
C VAL A 400 16.41 -36.75 -11.71
N GLY A 401 17.06 -35.72 -12.23
CA GLY A 401 17.96 -35.81 -13.37
C GLY A 401 19.26 -36.53 -13.03
N ALA A 402 20.04 -36.82 -14.02
CA ALA A 402 21.36 -37.40 -13.83
C ALA A 402 22.24 -36.49 -12.97
N THR A 403 23.17 -37.10 -12.21
CA THR A 403 24.12 -36.35 -11.39
C THR A 403 25.16 -35.70 -12.29
N GLU A 404 25.22 -34.38 -12.24
CA GLU A 404 26.18 -33.55 -12.97
C GLU A 404 27.26 -33.01 -12.05
N THR A 405 28.44 -32.75 -12.58
CA THR A 405 29.49 -31.99 -11.87
C THR A 405 29.39 -30.54 -12.28
N LEU A 406 29.05 -29.67 -11.34
CA LEU A 406 28.94 -28.22 -11.54
C LEU A 406 30.32 -27.57 -11.74
N LYS A 407 30.38 -26.36 -12.27
CA LYS A 407 31.61 -25.59 -12.51
C LYS A 407 32.48 -25.42 -11.26
N ASP A 408 31.86 -25.40 -10.07
CA ASP A 408 32.53 -25.29 -8.77
C ASP A 408 32.92 -26.64 -8.17
N GLY A 409 32.80 -27.73 -8.94
CA GLY A 409 33.17 -29.08 -8.55
C GLY A 409 32.14 -29.82 -7.69
N ARG A 410 30.97 -29.20 -7.36
CA ARG A 410 29.89 -29.91 -6.65
C ARG A 410 29.24 -30.92 -7.59
N ARG A 411 28.87 -32.06 -7.03
CA ARG A 411 28.00 -33.04 -7.70
C ARG A 411 26.56 -32.77 -7.30
N PHE A 412 25.72 -32.63 -8.29
CA PHE A 412 24.33 -32.24 -8.08
C PHE A 412 23.38 -32.94 -9.05
N SER A 413 22.26 -33.41 -8.53
CA SER A 413 21.16 -33.94 -9.34
C SER A 413 19.96 -33.02 -9.26
N ARG A 414 19.48 -32.59 -10.42
CA ARG A 414 18.42 -31.58 -10.50
C ARG A 414 17.04 -32.23 -10.32
N PRO A 415 16.27 -31.84 -9.30
CA PRO A 415 14.89 -32.30 -9.18
C PRO A 415 14.02 -31.81 -10.32
N THR A 416 13.12 -32.64 -10.81
CA THR A 416 12.24 -32.36 -11.94
C THR A 416 10.78 -32.71 -11.63
N ASN A 417 9.86 -32.08 -12.36
CA ASN A 417 8.42 -32.28 -12.28
C ASN A 417 7.90 -32.12 -10.84
N PRO A 418 8.07 -30.95 -10.23
CA PRO A 418 7.59 -30.70 -8.87
C PRO A 418 6.06 -30.78 -8.78
N ARG A 419 5.58 -31.37 -7.70
CA ARG A 419 4.18 -31.48 -7.32
C ARG A 419 3.99 -30.84 -5.96
N ASN A 420 3.06 -29.94 -5.85
CA ASN A 420 2.78 -29.19 -4.62
C ASN A 420 1.41 -29.61 -4.06
N GLY A 421 1.29 -29.58 -2.74
CA GLY A 421 0.06 -29.92 -2.06
C GLY A 421 0.21 -29.69 -0.56
N VAL A 422 -0.71 -30.27 0.20
CA VAL A 422 -0.71 -30.21 1.67
C VAL A 422 -0.92 -31.58 2.29
N LEU A 423 -0.23 -31.86 3.37
CA LEU A 423 -0.59 -32.87 4.35
C LEU A 423 -1.59 -32.24 5.32
N MET A 424 -2.73 -32.89 5.55
CA MET A 424 -3.76 -32.45 6.48
C MET A 424 -3.92 -33.43 7.61
N SER A 425 -3.91 -32.92 8.85
CA SER A 425 -4.26 -33.69 10.05
C SER A 425 -5.45 -33.07 10.77
N ARG A 426 -6.32 -33.93 11.33
CA ARG A 426 -7.50 -33.53 12.13
C ARG A 426 -7.42 -34.00 13.58
N ASP A 427 -6.35 -34.69 13.93
CA ASP A 427 -6.15 -35.35 15.24
C ASP A 427 -4.86 -34.89 15.94
N GLY A 428 -4.44 -33.63 15.64
CA GLY A 428 -3.25 -33.04 16.26
C GLY A 428 -1.93 -33.60 15.75
N GLY A 429 -1.90 -34.06 14.48
CA GLY A 429 -0.67 -34.56 13.86
C GLY A 429 -0.41 -36.07 14.04
N LYS A 430 -1.40 -36.84 14.55
CA LYS A 430 -1.26 -38.28 14.70
C LYS A 430 -1.42 -39.04 13.39
N THR A 431 -2.40 -38.61 12.58
CA THR A 431 -2.64 -39.13 11.23
C THR A 431 -2.69 -38.00 10.21
N TRP A 432 -2.31 -38.30 8.97
CA TRP A 432 -2.18 -37.33 7.90
C TRP A 432 -2.79 -37.84 6.60
N ALA A 433 -3.48 -36.98 5.85
CA ALA A 433 -3.96 -37.23 4.50
C ALA A 433 -3.32 -36.25 3.53
N GLU A 434 -2.95 -36.74 2.35
CA GLU A 434 -2.39 -35.93 1.27
C GLU A 434 -3.49 -35.32 0.41
N HIS A 435 -3.35 -34.03 0.07
CA HIS A 435 -4.24 -33.29 -0.80
C HIS A 435 -3.45 -32.42 -1.76
N GLY A 436 -3.86 -32.39 -3.03
CA GLY A 436 -3.24 -31.61 -4.08
C GLY A 436 -2.16 -32.36 -4.87
N ASP A 437 -2.04 -32.00 -6.14
CA ASP A 437 -1.01 -32.45 -7.08
C ASP A 437 -0.68 -31.30 -8.04
N ILE A 438 -0.43 -30.11 -7.46
CA ILE A 438 -0.33 -28.85 -8.19
C ILE A 438 0.99 -28.81 -8.95
N ARG A 439 0.91 -28.50 -10.24
CA ARG A 439 2.03 -28.38 -11.17
C ARG A 439 2.35 -26.91 -11.45
N LEU A 440 3.62 -26.63 -11.74
CA LEU A 440 4.05 -25.32 -12.25
C LEU A 440 4.12 -25.29 -13.78
N SER A 441 4.27 -26.46 -14.42
CA SER A 441 4.43 -26.58 -15.86
C SER A 441 3.77 -27.86 -16.38
N LYS A 442 3.25 -27.82 -17.60
CA LYS A 442 2.80 -29.02 -18.35
C LYS A 442 3.98 -29.86 -18.88
N ASN A 443 5.19 -29.31 -18.87
CA ASN A 443 6.39 -30.06 -19.22
C ASN A 443 6.81 -30.96 -18.07
N ASP A 444 6.70 -32.27 -18.24
CA ASP A 444 7.10 -33.27 -17.23
C ASP A 444 8.63 -33.32 -16.97
N ASP A 445 9.42 -32.70 -17.81
CA ASP A 445 10.86 -32.55 -17.62
C ASP A 445 11.25 -31.16 -17.07
N TYR A 446 10.25 -30.34 -16.67
CA TYR A 446 10.53 -29.07 -16.02
C TYR A 446 11.38 -29.30 -14.77
N ALA A 447 12.55 -28.71 -14.74
CA ALA A 447 13.52 -28.83 -13.67
C ALA A 447 13.61 -27.52 -12.88
N GLY A 448 13.29 -27.55 -11.59
CA GLY A 448 13.33 -26.37 -10.74
C GLY A 448 12.85 -26.68 -9.32
N TRP A 449 13.29 -25.84 -8.38
CA TRP A 449 12.80 -25.88 -7.02
C TRP A 449 11.42 -25.20 -6.93
N ALA A 450 10.56 -25.69 -6.04
CA ALA A 450 9.17 -25.28 -5.93
C ALA A 450 8.73 -25.12 -4.46
N GLU A 451 9.57 -24.49 -3.64
CA GLU A 451 9.22 -24.23 -2.24
C GLU A 451 7.93 -23.43 -2.17
N ASN A 452 7.00 -23.91 -1.37
CA ASN A 452 5.68 -23.34 -1.22
C ASN A 452 5.39 -22.93 0.22
N ASN A 453 4.44 -22.06 0.40
CA ASN A 453 3.91 -21.60 1.66
C ASN A 453 2.42 -21.37 1.56
N ILE A 454 1.68 -21.54 2.65
CA ILE A 454 0.23 -21.44 2.67
C ILE A 454 -0.27 -20.48 3.75
N VAL A 455 -1.48 -19.94 3.54
CA VAL A 455 -2.21 -19.13 4.53
C VAL A 455 -3.71 -19.37 4.39
N GLU A 456 -4.44 -19.34 5.52
CA GLU A 456 -5.92 -19.35 5.51
C GLU A 456 -6.45 -17.92 5.48
N LEU A 457 -7.30 -17.61 4.50
CA LEU A 457 -7.95 -16.30 4.32
C LEU A 457 -9.29 -16.22 5.09
N ALA A 458 -9.87 -15.02 5.19
CA ALA A 458 -11.10 -14.77 5.97
C ALA A 458 -12.29 -15.64 5.53
N ASP A 459 -12.42 -15.94 4.26
CA ASP A 459 -13.49 -16.75 3.68
C ASP A 459 -13.23 -18.28 3.77
N GLY A 460 -12.12 -18.71 4.37
CA GLY A 460 -11.75 -20.12 4.54
C GLY A 460 -10.97 -20.72 3.37
N ARG A 461 -10.68 -19.94 2.32
CA ARG A 461 -9.76 -20.38 1.27
C ARG A 461 -8.36 -20.58 1.86
N ILE A 462 -7.65 -21.58 1.36
CA ILE A 462 -6.22 -21.76 1.60
C ILE A 462 -5.47 -21.30 0.37
N ALA A 463 -4.74 -20.21 0.51
CA ALA A 463 -3.89 -19.65 -0.52
C ALA A 463 -2.48 -20.21 -0.41
N MET A 464 -1.85 -20.54 -1.55
CA MET A 464 -0.49 -21.08 -1.64
C MET A 464 0.35 -20.21 -2.57
N ILE A 465 1.52 -19.76 -2.11
CA ILE A 465 2.57 -19.16 -2.95
C ILE A 465 3.65 -20.21 -3.20
N ILE A 466 4.17 -20.24 -4.42
CA ILE A 466 5.14 -21.22 -4.86
C ILE A 466 6.29 -20.53 -5.60
N ARG A 467 7.53 -20.85 -5.22
CA ARG A 467 8.73 -20.55 -5.99
C ARG A 467 8.69 -21.26 -7.36
N ALA A 468 9.10 -20.58 -8.42
CA ALA A 468 9.04 -21.10 -9.78
C ALA A 468 10.33 -20.79 -10.55
N ASP A 469 11.34 -21.68 -10.43
CA ASP A 469 12.63 -21.50 -11.07
C ASP A 469 12.50 -21.47 -12.61
N GLY A 470 13.03 -20.42 -13.24
CA GLY A 470 13.08 -20.31 -14.69
C GLY A 470 11.73 -20.03 -15.36
N LEU A 471 10.65 -19.84 -14.60
CA LEU A 471 9.31 -19.54 -15.08
C LEU A 471 8.95 -18.06 -14.91
N GLY A 472 9.77 -17.17 -15.49
CA GLY A 472 9.44 -15.76 -15.63
C GLY A 472 9.89 -14.83 -14.51
N GLY A 473 10.58 -15.33 -13.49
CA GLY A 473 11.09 -14.48 -12.40
C GLY A 473 10.00 -13.93 -11.48
N VAL A 474 8.95 -14.72 -11.23
CA VAL A 474 7.82 -14.38 -10.37
C VAL A 474 7.43 -15.54 -9.47
N LEU A 475 6.69 -15.25 -8.41
CA LEU A 475 6.00 -16.27 -7.62
C LEU A 475 4.78 -16.80 -8.36
N TYR A 476 4.45 -18.05 -8.11
CA TYR A 476 3.23 -18.69 -8.58
C TYR A 476 2.22 -18.82 -7.46
N TYR A 477 0.95 -18.96 -7.81
CA TYR A 477 -0.17 -18.98 -6.89
C TYR A 477 -1.11 -20.14 -7.21
N ALA A 478 -1.63 -20.75 -6.16
CA ALA A 478 -2.75 -21.69 -6.22
C ALA A 478 -3.65 -21.48 -5.00
N GLU A 479 -4.94 -21.82 -5.11
CA GLU A 479 -5.84 -21.76 -3.97
C GLU A 479 -6.79 -22.94 -3.91
N SER A 480 -7.18 -23.29 -2.69
CA SER A 480 -8.23 -24.25 -2.39
C SER A 480 -9.41 -23.50 -1.77
N THR A 481 -10.61 -23.72 -2.31
CA THR A 481 -11.85 -23.10 -1.82
C THR A 481 -12.60 -23.94 -0.80
N ASP A 482 -12.10 -25.13 -0.50
CA ASP A 482 -12.72 -26.11 0.41
C ASP A 482 -11.84 -26.47 1.62
N GLY A 483 -10.97 -25.52 1.97
CA GLY A 483 -10.10 -25.65 3.15
C GLY A 483 -8.95 -26.61 2.96
N GLY A 484 -8.39 -26.72 1.76
CA GLY A 484 -7.19 -27.49 1.44
C GLY A 484 -7.45 -28.91 0.93
N ARG A 485 -8.71 -29.30 0.66
CA ARG A 485 -9.03 -30.65 0.19
C ARG A 485 -8.85 -30.82 -1.30
N THR A 486 -9.27 -29.83 -2.09
CA THR A 486 -9.08 -29.82 -3.53
C THR A 486 -8.27 -28.63 -3.99
N TRP A 487 -7.50 -28.80 -5.04
CA TRP A 487 -6.58 -27.83 -5.58
C TRP A 487 -6.62 -27.81 -7.12
N PRO A 488 -6.29 -26.70 -7.76
CA PRO A 488 -6.14 -26.67 -9.21
C PRO A 488 -5.00 -27.59 -9.67
N GLU A 489 -5.08 -28.11 -10.86
CA GLU A 489 -4.00 -28.91 -11.45
C GLU A 489 -2.72 -28.09 -11.66
N PHE A 490 -2.87 -26.81 -12.01
CA PHE A 490 -1.76 -25.90 -12.29
C PHE A 490 -1.84 -24.65 -11.41
N ALA A 491 -0.68 -24.23 -10.89
CA ALA A 491 -0.51 -22.92 -10.30
C ALA A 491 -0.41 -21.85 -11.40
N THR A 492 -0.83 -20.62 -11.09
CA THR A 492 -0.80 -19.48 -12.00
C THR A 492 0.32 -18.51 -11.65
N PRO A 493 0.98 -17.87 -12.63
CA PRO A 493 1.97 -16.83 -12.35
C PRO A 493 1.30 -15.61 -11.70
N THR A 494 2.00 -15.00 -10.73
CA THR A 494 1.59 -13.74 -10.10
C THR A 494 2.35 -12.56 -10.69
N ALA A 495 1.97 -11.33 -10.31
CA ALA A 495 2.74 -10.13 -10.60
C ALA A 495 3.86 -9.85 -9.55
N ILE A 496 4.13 -10.77 -8.62
CA ILE A 496 5.15 -10.60 -7.58
C ILE A 496 6.51 -11.05 -8.12
N PRO A 497 7.48 -10.14 -8.31
CA PRO A 497 8.81 -10.52 -8.78
C PRO A 497 9.50 -11.46 -7.78
N ASN A 498 10.21 -12.47 -8.29
CA ASN A 498 10.99 -13.39 -7.47
C ASN A 498 12.08 -14.08 -8.30
N PRO A 499 13.34 -14.16 -7.84
CA PRO A 499 14.46 -14.68 -8.63
C PRO A 499 14.58 -16.21 -8.60
N GLY A 500 13.53 -16.95 -8.30
CA GLY A 500 13.65 -18.35 -7.92
C GLY A 500 14.25 -18.49 -6.51
N SER A 501 13.63 -17.87 -5.53
CA SER A 501 13.99 -17.94 -4.12
C SER A 501 12.77 -18.29 -3.28
N LYS A 502 12.98 -19.03 -2.19
CA LYS A 502 11.93 -19.32 -1.20
C LYS A 502 11.32 -17.98 -0.72
N ALA A 503 10.01 -17.89 -0.73
CA ALA A 503 9.24 -16.84 -0.10
C ALA A 503 8.39 -17.44 1.02
N THR A 504 8.11 -16.69 2.06
CA THR A 504 7.25 -17.13 3.16
C THR A 504 6.09 -16.17 3.36
N ILE A 505 4.90 -16.71 3.64
CA ILE A 505 3.71 -15.93 3.95
C ILE A 505 3.18 -16.26 5.33
N TYR A 506 2.59 -15.25 5.98
CA TYR A 506 2.06 -15.34 7.33
C TYR A 506 0.69 -14.68 7.41
N GLY A 507 -0.30 -15.40 7.94
CA GLY A 507 -1.60 -14.83 8.25
C GLY A 507 -1.52 -13.91 9.47
N LEU A 508 -1.91 -12.66 9.31
CA LEU A 508 -2.00 -11.68 10.40
C LEU A 508 -3.42 -11.55 10.95
N GLY A 509 -4.35 -12.33 10.42
CA GLY A 509 -5.78 -12.37 10.78
C GLY A 509 -6.67 -11.80 9.67
N GLY A 510 -7.85 -12.40 9.51
CA GLY A 510 -8.77 -12.05 8.42
C GLY A 510 -8.11 -12.23 7.05
N ASP A 511 -8.17 -11.18 6.24
CA ASP A 511 -7.53 -11.11 4.91
C ASP A 511 -6.16 -10.41 4.94
N THR A 512 -5.61 -10.13 6.12
CA THR A 512 -4.28 -9.52 6.24
C THR A 512 -3.20 -10.60 6.17
N VAL A 513 -2.27 -10.44 5.22
CA VAL A 513 -1.20 -11.40 4.92
C VAL A 513 0.13 -10.66 4.79
N ALA A 514 1.16 -11.13 5.50
CA ALA A 514 2.54 -10.68 5.31
C ALA A 514 3.30 -11.63 4.39
N LEU A 515 4.14 -11.09 3.52
CA LEU A 515 5.00 -11.79 2.58
C LEU A 515 6.45 -11.35 2.76
N LEU A 516 7.33 -12.29 3.10
CA LEU A 516 8.78 -12.12 3.06
C LEU A 516 9.33 -12.71 1.77
N HIS A 517 9.98 -11.91 0.94
CA HIS A 517 10.52 -12.37 -0.33
C HIS A 517 11.62 -11.46 -0.88
N ASN A 518 12.16 -11.85 -2.02
CA ASN A 518 13.07 -11.00 -2.80
C ASN A 518 12.28 -10.41 -4.00
N PRO A 519 11.84 -9.14 -3.96
CA PRO A 519 11.07 -8.52 -5.05
C PRO A 519 11.96 -8.12 -6.25
N ASN A 520 12.68 -9.08 -6.79
CA ASN A 520 13.60 -8.91 -7.90
C ASN A 520 13.55 -10.17 -8.77
N PRO A 521 13.31 -10.09 -10.09
CA PRO A 521 13.21 -11.26 -10.96
C PRO A 521 14.54 -11.98 -11.23
N LYS A 522 15.69 -11.39 -10.85
CA LYS A 522 17.02 -11.91 -11.23
C LYS A 522 17.98 -12.13 -10.05
N ALA A 523 17.80 -11.40 -8.94
CA ALA A 523 18.74 -11.42 -7.83
C ALA A 523 18.02 -11.61 -6.48
N ARG A 524 18.65 -12.34 -5.55
CA ARG A 524 18.16 -12.52 -4.18
C ARG A 524 18.47 -11.31 -3.29
N SER A 525 18.27 -10.13 -3.83
CA SER A 525 18.39 -8.82 -3.20
C SER A 525 17.41 -7.85 -3.89
N PRO A 526 16.71 -6.99 -3.14
CA PRO A 526 16.65 -6.92 -1.69
C PRO A 526 15.85 -8.05 -1.05
N LEU A 527 15.89 -8.14 0.30
CA LEU A 527 14.90 -8.85 1.11
C LEU A 527 13.85 -7.84 1.57
N ALA A 528 12.59 -8.12 1.32
CA ALA A 528 11.50 -7.19 1.61
C ALA A 528 10.34 -7.86 2.36
N LEU A 529 9.62 -7.03 3.11
CA LEU A 529 8.34 -7.33 3.74
C LEU A 529 7.23 -6.57 3.00
N TRP A 530 6.30 -7.32 2.42
CA TRP A 530 5.09 -6.78 1.84
C TRP A 530 3.88 -7.22 2.67
N VAL A 531 2.86 -6.35 2.80
CA VAL A 531 1.63 -6.70 3.50
C VAL A 531 0.42 -6.37 2.63
N SER A 532 -0.46 -7.35 2.52
CA SER A 532 -1.78 -7.26 1.91
C SER A 532 -2.84 -7.18 3.00
N PHE A 533 -3.90 -6.38 2.78
CA PHE A 533 -5.03 -6.25 3.70
C PHE A 533 -6.35 -6.74 3.07
N ASP A 534 -6.30 -7.30 1.86
CA ASP A 534 -7.46 -7.64 1.03
C ASP A 534 -7.40 -9.08 0.47
N GLY A 535 -6.77 -9.99 1.18
CA GLY A 535 -6.65 -11.39 0.78
C GLY A 535 -5.70 -11.61 -0.39
N MET A 536 -4.56 -10.92 -0.37
CA MET A 536 -3.48 -11.02 -1.36
C MET A 536 -3.81 -10.44 -2.74
N LYS A 537 -4.89 -9.65 -2.88
CA LYS A 537 -5.26 -8.99 -4.15
C LYS A 537 -4.34 -7.81 -4.45
N THR A 538 -4.03 -7.00 -3.43
CA THR A 538 -3.08 -5.90 -3.51
C THR A 538 -2.07 -5.94 -2.37
N TRP A 539 -0.92 -5.30 -2.58
CA TRP A 539 0.18 -5.22 -1.61
C TRP A 539 0.56 -3.75 -1.39
N PRO A 540 -0.28 -2.96 -0.68
CA PRO A 540 -0.04 -1.53 -0.52
C PRO A 540 1.16 -1.21 0.37
N TYR A 541 1.41 -2.02 1.40
CA TYR A 541 2.58 -1.84 2.26
C TYR A 541 3.76 -2.64 1.73
N GLN A 542 4.85 -1.96 1.40
CA GLN A 542 6.07 -2.56 0.88
C GLN A 542 7.29 -1.92 1.54
N ARG A 543 8.12 -2.74 2.17
CA ARG A 543 9.29 -2.30 2.92
C ARG A 543 10.51 -3.16 2.64
N VAL A 544 11.63 -2.52 2.30
CA VAL A 544 12.92 -3.20 2.20
C VAL A 544 13.48 -3.39 3.62
N LEU A 545 13.77 -4.62 3.96
CA LEU A 545 14.39 -5.00 5.24
C LEU A 545 15.90 -5.04 5.15
N ARG A 546 16.42 -5.52 4.04
CA ARG A 546 17.85 -5.59 3.70
C ARG A 546 18.03 -5.33 2.21
N GLY A 547 18.94 -4.43 1.82
CA GLY A 547 19.06 -3.95 0.45
C GLY A 547 20.49 -3.81 -0.08
N ASP A 548 21.46 -4.54 0.46
CA ASP A 548 22.85 -4.48 0.00
C ASP A 548 22.95 -4.93 -1.45
N LEU A 549 23.62 -4.15 -2.30
CA LEU A 549 23.71 -4.41 -3.73
C LEU A 549 24.45 -5.72 -4.05
N GLU A 550 25.37 -6.15 -3.22
CA GLU A 550 26.17 -7.37 -3.40
C GLU A 550 25.74 -8.54 -2.52
N GLY A 551 24.71 -8.34 -1.68
CA GLY A 551 24.21 -9.36 -0.76
C GLY A 551 23.24 -10.35 -1.42
N ARG A 552 23.26 -11.59 -0.93
CA ARG A 552 22.24 -12.60 -1.20
C ARG A 552 21.50 -12.89 0.09
N PHE A 553 20.21 -12.64 0.10
CA PHE A 553 19.34 -12.88 1.24
C PHE A 553 18.43 -14.06 0.92
N ASN A 554 18.70 -15.19 1.53
CA ASN A 554 18.06 -16.44 1.16
C ASN A 554 17.22 -16.98 2.29
N TYR A 555 16.18 -17.74 1.95
CA TYR A 555 15.41 -18.62 2.82
C TYR A 555 14.92 -17.94 4.12
N PRO A 556 14.23 -16.77 4.05
CA PRO A 556 13.66 -16.19 5.25
C PRO A 556 12.53 -17.07 5.79
N ASP A 557 12.55 -17.32 7.11
CA ASP A 557 11.54 -18.14 7.76
C ASP A 557 11.45 -17.80 9.25
N GLY A 558 10.22 -17.78 9.81
CA GLY A 558 9.99 -17.39 11.17
C GLY A 558 8.56 -17.57 11.66
N PHE A 559 8.15 -16.70 12.59
CA PHE A 559 6.83 -16.72 13.20
C PHE A 559 6.35 -15.31 13.53
N VAL A 560 5.04 -15.16 13.61
CA VAL A 560 4.38 -13.90 14.01
C VAL A 560 4.17 -13.93 15.53
N SER A 561 4.45 -12.80 16.21
CA SER A 561 4.18 -12.66 17.65
C SER A 561 2.66 -12.80 17.95
N ALA A 562 2.34 -13.20 19.18
CA ALA A 562 0.95 -13.44 19.59
C ALA A 562 0.06 -12.19 19.45
N ASP A 563 0.62 -11.01 19.68
CA ASP A 563 -0.03 -9.71 19.50
C ASP A 563 -0.09 -9.24 18.04
N ARG A 564 0.50 -10.01 17.10
CA ARG A 564 0.58 -9.72 15.66
C ARG A 564 1.27 -8.40 15.33
N GLN A 565 2.11 -7.90 16.22
CA GLN A 565 2.84 -6.66 16.01
C GLN A 565 4.23 -6.87 15.44
N TRP A 566 4.75 -8.10 15.53
CA TRP A 566 6.11 -8.43 15.12
C TRP A 566 6.15 -9.69 14.27
N LEU A 567 7.00 -9.66 13.26
CA LEU A 567 7.43 -10.82 12.51
C LEU A 567 8.89 -11.11 12.90
N HIS A 568 9.09 -12.21 13.62
CA HIS A 568 10.42 -12.69 14.01
C HIS A 568 10.85 -13.75 13.01
N PHE A 569 11.97 -13.54 12.33
CA PHE A 569 12.45 -14.47 11.33
C PHE A 569 13.98 -14.54 11.29
N ALA A 570 14.51 -15.64 10.78
CA ALA A 570 15.91 -15.77 10.41
C ALA A 570 16.04 -15.92 8.90
N PHE A 571 17.18 -15.52 8.35
CA PHE A 571 17.55 -15.74 6.97
C PHE A 571 19.04 -15.98 6.83
N ASP A 572 19.47 -16.66 5.78
CA ASP A 572 20.88 -16.75 5.46
C ASP A 572 21.34 -15.58 4.58
N HIS A 573 22.41 -14.94 4.98
CA HIS A 573 23.13 -13.92 4.24
C HIS A 573 24.38 -14.55 3.60
N ASN A 574 24.44 -14.49 2.27
CA ASN A 574 25.56 -15.01 1.47
C ASN A 574 25.91 -16.49 1.70
N ARG A 575 25.01 -17.25 2.34
CA ARG A 575 25.22 -18.64 2.76
C ARG A 575 26.37 -18.84 3.74
N ASP A 576 26.80 -17.81 4.46
CA ASP A 576 27.85 -17.88 5.48
C ASP A 576 27.44 -17.26 6.82
N ARG A 577 26.27 -16.65 6.90
CA ARG A 577 25.72 -16.07 8.14
C ARG A 577 24.24 -16.38 8.28
N ALA A 578 23.83 -16.72 9.48
CA ALA A 578 22.43 -16.72 9.85
C ALA A 578 22.13 -15.47 10.69
N ILE A 579 21.17 -14.68 10.23
CA ILE A 579 20.80 -13.40 10.83
C ILE A 579 19.33 -13.47 11.26
N HIS A 580 19.06 -13.04 12.48
CA HIS A 580 17.72 -12.83 13.00
C HIS A 580 17.28 -11.39 12.79
N VAL A 581 16.01 -11.21 12.49
CA VAL A 581 15.32 -9.91 12.43
C VAL A 581 13.97 -10.03 13.14
N SER A 582 13.68 -9.07 14.01
CA SER A 582 12.34 -8.77 14.47
C SER A 582 11.85 -7.54 13.70
N ALA A 583 10.96 -7.73 12.73
CA ALA A 583 10.42 -6.67 11.93
C ALA A 583 9.04 -6.23 12.46
N ARG A 584 8.85 -4.92 12.62
CA ARG A 584 7.55 -4.35 13.00
C ARG A 584 6.54 -4.61 11.88
N LEU A 585 5.33 -5.05 12.24
CA LEU A 585 4.23 -5.28 11.30
C LEU A 585 3.27 -4.10 11.30
N PRO A 586 2.83 -3.62 10.13
CA PRO A 586 1.81 -2.58 10.05
C PRO A 586 0.46 -3.11 10.53
N GLN A 587 -0.31 -2.25 11.15
CA GLN A 587 -1.69 -2.56 11.49
C GLN A 587 -2.60 -2.35 10.28
N ALA A 588 -3.67 -3.13 10.16
CA ALA A 588 -4.67 -2.93 9.11
C ALA A 588 -5.25 -1.52 9.20
N PRO A 589 -5.41 -0.80 8.07
CA PRO A 589 -6.03 0.50 8.09
C PRO A 589 -7.45 0.42 8.64
N VAL A 590 -7.80 1.35 9.51
CA VAL A 590 -9.19 1.52 9.93
C VAL A 590 -9.95 2.18 8.77
N ALA A 591 -11.15 1.72 8.46
CA ALA A 591 -11.96 2.32 7.40
C ALA A 591 -12.16 3.82 7.66
N ALA A 592 -11.72 4.65 6.71
CA ALA A 592 -11.81 6.10 6.85
C ALA A 592 -13.27 6.57 6.83
N THR A 593 -13.63 7.49 7.71
CA THR A 593 -14.92 8.18 7.65
C THR A 593 -14.85 9.25 6.56
N PRO A 594 -15.70 9.21 5.51
CA PRO A 594 -15.64 10.19 4.44
C PRO A 594 -16.09 11.58 4.94
N LEU A 595 -15.34 12.61 4.55
CA LEU A 595 -15.71 14.02 4.74
C LEU A 595 -16.22 14.67 3.45
N TRP A 596 -15.75 14.21 2.30
CA TRP A 596 -16.13 14.71 0.98
C TRP A 596 -17.10 13.75 0.30
N ASP A 597 -18.13 14.30 -0.35
CA ASP A 597 -19.07 13.55 -1.18
C ASP A 597 -18.31 12.95 -2.38
N ALA A 598 -18.07 11.64 -2.36
CA ALA A 598 -17.29 10.96 -3.39
C ALA A 598 -17.93 10.99 -4.80
N THR A 599 -19.20 11.39 -4.92
CA THR A 599 -19.86 11.57 -6.20
C THR A 599 -19.50 12.88 -6.87
N VAL A 600 -18.87 13.81 -6.13
CA VAL A 600 -18.43 15.12 -6.61
C VAL A 600 -16.91 15.08 -6.83
N PRO A 601 -16.40 15.37 -8.03
CA PRO A 601 -14.97 15.48 -8.27
C PRO A 601 -14.33 16.53 -7.36
N LEU A 602 -13.17 16.21 -6.78
CA LEU A 602 -12.40 17.17 -5.99
C LEU A 602 -11.79 18.23 -6.94
N PRO A 603 -12.08 19.52 -6.77
CA PRO A 603 -11.60 20.56 -7.67
C PRO A 603 -10.12 20.89 -7.42
N LYS A 604 -9.42 21.30 -8.48
CA LYS A 604 -8.12 21.95 -8.38
C LYS A 604 -8.28 23.42 -8.01
N SER A 605 -7.21 24.02 -7.46
CA SER A 605 -7.22 25.41 -7.01
C SER A 605 -7.62 26.42 -8.11
N ALA A 606 -7.23 26.16 -9.37
CA ALA A 606 -7.58 26.99 -10.51
C ALA A 606 -9.06 26.88 -10.95
N GLU A 607 -9.75 25.83 -10.54
CA GLU A 607 -11.15 25.55 -10.93
C GLU A 607 -12.15 26.08 -9.89
N LEU A 608 -11.66 26.53 -8.74
CA LEU A 608 -12.51 26.93 -7.63
C LEU A 608 -13.20 28.29 -7.90
N PRO A 609 -14.51 28.36 -7.66
CA PRO A 609 -15.23 29.64 -7.71
C PRO A 609 -14.81 30.55 -6.54
N ARG A 610 -14.62 31.83 -6.83
CA ARG A 610 -14.46 32.86 -5.78
C ARG A 610 -15.85 33.26 -5.27
N LEU A 611 -15.91 33.52 -3.96
CA LEU A 611 -17.11 34.00 -3.33
C LEU A 611 -17.38 35.45 -3.77
N ALA A 612 -18.62 35.77 -4.10
CA ALA A 612 -19.06 37.12 -4.42
C ALA A 612 -19.44 37.91 -3.16
N GLY A 613 -19.22 39.20 -3.16
CA GLY A 613 -19.65 40.11 -2.10
C GLY A 613 -18.87 39.98 -0.79
N VAL A 614 -17.69 39.35 -0.80
CA VAL A 614 -16.80 39.28 0.38
C VAL A 614 -16.14 40.63 0.61
N GLU A 615 -16.24 41.17 1.80
CA GLU A 615 -15.51 42.34 2.25
C GLU A 615 -14.23 41.90 2.98
N PHE A 616 -13.10 42.55 2.71
CA PHE A 616 -11.81 42.24 3.35
C PHE A 616 -11.30 43.42 4.17
N HIS A 617 -10.79 43.16 5.37
CA HIS A 617 -10.24 44.14 6.28
C HIS A 617 -8.98 43.62 6.94
N VAL A 618 -8.19 44.54 7.53
CA VAL A 618 -6.99 44.20 8.30
C VAL A 618 -7.25 44.47 9.78
N ILE A 619 -7.14 43.45 10.59
CA ILE A 619 -7.28 43.53 12.04
C ILE A 619 -6.01 44.15 12.65
N LYS A 620 -4.85 43.61 12.29
CA LYS A 620 -3.55 44.09 12.75
C LYS A 620 -2.48 43.85 11.69
N ARG A 621 -1.78 44.92 11.29
CA ARG A 621 -0.64 44.79 10.37
C ARG A 621 0.61 44.31 11.11
N TYR A 622 1.53 43.72 10.38
CA TYR A 622 2.86 43.42 10.84
C TYR A 622 3.71 44.70 10.85
N GLU A 623 3.98 45.24 12.02
CA GLU A 623 4.63 46.54 12.20
C GLU A 623 5.65 46.54 13.36
N PRO A 624 6.67 45.65 13.37
CA PRO A 624 7.58 45.46 14.50
C PRO A 624 8.41 46.69 14.85
N ALA A 625 8.61 47.61 13.90
CA ALA A 625 9.27 48.91 14.14
C ALA A 625 8.39 49.86 14.98
N VAL A 626 7.08 49.64 15.00
CA VAL A 626 6.10 50.49 15.72
C VAL A 626 5.80 49.89 17.10
N ASP A 627 5.55 48.59 17.18
CA ASP A 627 5.03 47.95 18.39
C ASP A 627 5.99 46.94 19.04
N GLY A 628 7.13 46.60 18.39
CA GLY A 628 8.13 45.67 18.92
C GLY A 628 7.81 44.20 18.73
N TYR A 629 6.65 43.84 18.20
CA TYR A 629 6.22 42.44 18.04
C TYR A 629 6.59 41.90 16.65
N ARG A 630 7.19 40.71 16.63
CA ARG A 630 7.75 40.09 15.42
C ARG A 630 6.95 38.91 14.90
N PHE A 631 6.05 38.35 15.72
CA PHE A 631 5.22 37.18 15.35
C PHE A 631 3.79 37.40 15.84
N LEU A 632 2.83 37.04 14.98
CA LEU A 632 1.40 37.06 15.28
C LEU A 632 0.74 35.80 14.74
N HIS A 633 -0.08 35.13 15.55
CA HIS A 633 -0.75 33.92 15.10
C HIS A 633 -2.10 33.70 15.78
N GLY A 634 -2.99 32.91 15.12
CA GLY A 634 -4.24 32.43 15.69
C GLY A 634 -5.25 33.51 15.98
N VAL A 635 -5.98 33.99 14.97
CA VAL A 635 -7.02 35.00 15.15
C VAL A 635 -8.32 34.36 15.64
N ALA A 636 -8.80 34.71 16.83
CA ALA A 636 -10.14 34.35 17.30
C ALA A 636 -11.09 35.55 17.25
N LEU A 637 -12.36 35.32 16.99
CA LEU A 637 -13.40 36.34 16.83
C LEU A 637 -14.61 36.06 17.72
N ALA A 638 -15.23 37.11 18.27
CA ALA A 638 -16.54 36.99 18.89
C ALA A 638 -17.30 38.29 18.82
N TRP A 639 -18.61 38.21 18.62
CA TRP A 639 -19.53 39.32 18.81
C TRP A 639 -19.99 39.36 20.26
N HIS A 640 -19.88 40.55 20.88
CA HIS A 640 -20.39 40.82 22.25
C HIS A 640 -20.84 42.27 22.36
N ARG A 641 -22.10 42.49 22.74
CA ARG A 641 -22.71 43.84 22.89
C ARG A 641 -22.39 44.78 21.70
N ASP A 642 -22.78 44.39 20.53
CA ASP A 642 -22.60 45.15 19.28
C ASP A 642 -21.16 45.48 18.89
N ARG A 643 -20.19 44.79 19.51
CA ARG A 643 -18.75 44.88 19.18
C ARG A 643 -18.23 43.55 18.67
N LEU A 644 -17.43 43.61 17.64
CA LEU A 644 -16.64 42.46 17.17
C LEU A 644 -15.26 42.47 17.87
N TYR A 645 -15.01 41.51 18.73
CA TYR A 645 -13.72 41.32 19.41
C TYR A 645 -12.84 40.39 18.58
N ALA A 646 -11.52 40.66 18.55
CA ALA A 646 -10.50 39.76 18.03
C ALA A 646 -9.43 39.56 19.09
N SER A 647 -8.95 38.30 19.26
CA SER A 647 -7.77 37.98 20.05
C SER A 647 -6.72 37.29 19.20
N ILE A 648 -5.46 37.47 19.57
CA ILE A 648 -4.29 36.97 18.84
C ILE A 648 -3.20 36.56 19.84
N GLY A 649 -2.41 35.54 19.50
CA GLY A 649 -1.07 35.35 20.09
C GLY A 649 -0.09 36.30 19.43
N HIS A 650 0.56 37.14 20.19
CA HIS A 650 1.45 38.18 19.68
C HIS A 650 2.77 38.13 20.42
N ASN A 651 3.88 37.98 19.72
CA ASN A 651 5.17 37.65 20.30
C ASN A 651 6.23 38.68 19.91
N GLN A 652 6.98 39.15 20.88
CA GLN A 652 8.14 40.02 20.66
C GLN A 652 9.31 39.25 20.05
N GLY A 653 9.39 37.93 20.30
CA GLY A 653 10.34 36.99 19.72
C GLY A 653 9.77 36.24 18.52
N GLY A 654 10.20 34.99 18.33
CA GLY A 654 9.66 34.05 17.37
C GLY A 654 8.51 33.23 17.95
N GLU A 655 7.92 32.38 17.12
CA GLU A 655 6.85 31.48 17.50
C GLU A 655 7.23 30.57 18.70
N ASN A 656 6.30 30.36 19.63
CA ASN A 656 6.46 29.50 20.79
C ASN A 656 7.60 29.87 21.73
N THR A 657 7.86 31.14 21.89
CA THR A 657 8.81 31.66 22.91
C THR A 657 8.06 32.23 24.12
N GLU A 658 8.73 32.31 25.25
CA GLU A 658 8.16 32.82 26.51
C GLU A 658 7.79 34.32 26.50
N THR A 659 8.09 35.04 25.44
CA THR A 659 7.69 36.43 25.21
C THR A 659 6.36 36.56 24.49
N GLU A 660 5.61 35.47 24.30
CA GLU A 660 4.29 35.47 23.67
C GLU A 660 3.22 35.93 24.66
N GLU A 661 2.38 36.84 24.22
CA GLU A 661 1.31 37.43 24.99
C GLU A 661 -0.05 37.16 24.31
N ALA A 662 -1.07 36.84 25.10
CA ALA A 662 -2.47 36.90 24.65
C ALA A 662 -2.88 38.37 24.54
N ARG A 663 -3.22 38.80 23.33
CA ARG A 663 -3.62 40.19 23.07
C ARG A 663 -4.97 40.25 22.38
N PHE A 664 -5.65 41.42 22.48
CA PHE A 664 -6.97 41.62 21.92
C PHE A 664 -7.16 43.03 21.35
N THR A 665 -8.15 43.16 20.49
CA THR A 665 -8.66 44.43 19.96
C THR A 665 -10.18 44.26 19.70
N PHE A 666 -10.89 45.37 19.43
CA PHE A 666 -12.30 45.31 19.07
C PHE A 666 -12.65 46.32 17.99
N SER A 667 -13.73 46.07 17.28
CA SER A 667 -14.32 46.92 16.25
C SER A 667 -15.75 47.27 16.62
N ASN A 668 -16.15 48.52 16.37
CA ASN A 668 -17.54 49.00 16.55
C ASN A 668 -18.32 49.13 15.22
N ASP A 669 -17.70 48.83 14.10
CA ASP A 669 -18.22 49.02 12.76
C ASP A 669 -18.16 47.77 11.87
N GLY A 670 -18.22 46.58 12.51
CA GLY A 670 -18.24 45.29 11.80
C GLY A 670 -16.90 44.89 11.23
N GLY A 671 -15.78 45.30 11.82
CA GLY A 671 -14.42 44.92 11.42
C GLY A 671 -13.77 45.85 10.42
N LYS A 672 -14.38 47.01 10.08
CA LYS A 672 -13.77 47.98 9.18
C LYS A 672 -12.65 48.78 9.80
N THR A 673 -12.81 49.15 11.07
CA THR A 673 -11.76 49.78 11.88
C THR A 673 -11.65 49.09 13.22
N TRP A 674 -10.45 49.13 13.81
CA TRP A 674 -10.10 48.40 15.02
C TRP A 674 -9.47 49.31 16.07
N SER A 675 -9.76 49.06 17.34
CA SER A 675 -9.10 49.74 18.46
C SER A 675 -7.61 49.43 18.50
N GLY A 676 -6.84 50.15 19.28
CA GLY A 676 -5.48 49.76 19.60
C GLY A 676 -5.41 48.38 20.23
N VAL A 677 -4.40 47.57 19.88
CA VAL A 677 -4.21 46.21 20.43
C VAL A 677 -3.73 46.33 21.88
N ALA A 678 -4.44 45.72 22.83
CA ALA A 678 -4.13 45.69 24.23
C ALA A 678 -3.77 44.28 24.71
N THR A 679 -2.96 44.16 25.75
CA THR A 679 -2.56 42.89 26.35
C THR A 679 -3.68 42.36 27.24
N MET A 680 -4.08 41.09 27.05
CA MET A 680 -5.00 40.36 27.92
C MET A 680 -4.25 39.64 29.01
N ASP A 681 -3.18 38.93 28.66
CA ASP A 681 -2.25 38.29 29.60
C ASP A 681 -0.83 38.33 29.02
N ALA A 682 0.09 38.87 29.75
CA ALA A 682 1.50 39.00 29.39
C ALA A 682 2.37 37.84 29.90
N GLY A 683 1.76 36.83 30.55
CA GLY A 683 2.54 35.73 31.15
C GLY A 683 3.46 36.23 32.25
N LEU A 684 2.95 36.89 33.28
CA LEU A 684 3.77 37.50 34.37
C LEU A 684 4.56 36.50 35.21
N GLU A 685 4.26 35.19 35.10
CA GLU A 685 5.04 34.15 35.74
C GLU A 685 6.33 33.91 34.95
N PRO A 686 7.49 33.73 35.61
CA PRO A 686 8.77 33.53 34.92
C PRO A 686 8.74 32.35 33.94
N GLY A 687 9.08 32.62 32.68
CA GLY A 687 9.10 31.60 31.62
C GLY A 687 7.74 31.19 31.06
N LEU A 688 6.64 31.84 31.46
CA LEU A 688 5.30 31.58 30.96
C LEU A 688 5.02 32.37 29.68
N GLY A 689 4.69 31.70 28.59
CA GLY A 689 4.09 32.31 27.39
C GLY A 689 2.58 32.07 27.39
N VAL A 690 1.79 33.07 26.95
CA VAL A 690 0.35 32.92 26.75
C VAL A 690 0.00 33.28 25.32
N SER A 691 -0.43 32.29 24.57
CA SER A 691 -0.60 32.37 23.12
C SER A 691 -2.09 32.53 22.70
N HIS A 692 -2.37 32.30 21.44
CA HIS A 692 -3.72 32.35 20.87
C HIS A 692 -4.67 31.35 21.53
N GLY A 693 -5.93 31.66 21.44
CA GLY A 693 -6.99 30.84 22.02
C GLY A 693 -8.32 31.04 21.30
N VAL A 694 -9.39 31.01 22.08
CA VAL A 694 -10.75 31.09 21.58
C VAL A 694 -11.60 32.00 22.48
N PHE A 695 -12.67 32.56 21.91
CA PHE A 695 -13.70 33.28 22.67
C PHE A 695 -14.94 32.42 22.91
N HIS A 696 -15.73 32.84 23.88
CA HIS A 696 -17.07 32.25 24.11
C HIS A 696 -18.02 33.34 24.66
N ALA A 697 -18.93 33.79 23.82
CA ALA A 697 -20.00 34.74 24.20
C ALA A 697 -21.24 33.96 24.67
N HIS A 698 -21.55 34.01 25.95
CA HIS A 698 -22.69 33.31 26.54
C HIS A 698 -23.27 34.05 27.76
N GLY A 699 -24.61 34.07 27.87
CA GLY A 699 -25.31 34.62 29.02
C GLY A 699 -24.97 36.11 29.29
N GLY A 700 -24.75 36.90 28.24
CA GLY A 700 -24.36 38.30 28.33
C GLY A 700 -22.93 38.56 28.82
N LYS A 701 -22.10 37.50 28.82
CA LYS A 701 -20.69 37.55 29.23
C LYS A 701 -19.81 37.13 28.07
N LEU A 702 -18.59 37.67 28.02
CA LEU A 702 -17.56 37.24 27.06
C LEU A 702 -16.41 36.59 27.81
N TRP A 703 -16.22 35.29 27.55
CA TRP A 703 -15.10 34.47 28.04
C TRP A 703 -14.01 34.40 26.98
N ALA A 704 -12.78 34.19 27.43
CA ALA A 704 -11.66 33.83 26.56
C ALA A 704 -10.92 32.63 27.20
N PHE A 705 -10.48 31.70 26.34
CA PHE A 705 -9.68 30.55 26.73
C PHE A 705 -8.42 30.53 25.88
N HIS A 706 -7.25 30.59 26.51
CA HIS A 706 -5.96 30.71 25.83
C HIS A 706 -5.03 29.57 26.20
N GLY A 707 -4.25 29.08 25.24
CA GLY A 707 -3.17 28.15 25.47
C GLY A 707 -2.01 28.87 26.16
N ALA A 708 -1.45 28.30 27.24
CA ALA A 708 -0.29 28.76 27.93
C ALA A 708 0.74 27.66 28.10
N TYR A 709 2.02 28.00 28.15
CA TYR A 709 3.12 27.04 28.24
C TYR A 709 4.34 27.65 28.91
N THR A 710 5.26 26.80 29.39
CA THR A 710 6.56 27.20 29.89
C THR A 710 7.68 26.87 28.91
N GLY A 711 8.69 27.73 28.79
CA GLY A 711 9.80 27.52 27.88
C GLY A 711 9.31 27.29 26.40
N THR A 712 9.77 26.21 25.77
CA THR A 712 9.33 25.87 24.43
C THR A 712 8.25 24.76 24.50
N MET A 713 6.98 25.17 24.56
CA MET A 713 5.80 24.26 24.52
C MET A 713 5.80 23.18 25.62
N LYS A 714 6.33 23.48 26.81
CA LYS A 714 6.28 22.58 27.97
C LYS A 714 5.12 22.94 28.87
N GLN A 715 4.62 21.98 29.61
CA GLN A 715 3.53 22.14 30.58
C GLN A 715 2.33 22.91 30.01
N VAL A 716 1.96 22.61 28.79
CA VAL A 716 0.85 23.25 28.10
C VAL A 716 -0.44 23.06 28.90
N HIS A 717 -1.20 24.14 29.06
CA HIS A 717 -2.48 24.16 29.76
C HIS A 717 -3.36 25.29 29.23
N THR A 718 -4.64 25.28 29.55
CA THR A 718 -5.60 26.33 29.15
C THR A 718 -5.90 27.25 30.34
N ARG A 719 -5.76 28.57 30.12
CA ARG A 719 -6.15 29.64 31.05
C ARG A 719 -7.45 30.26 30.57
N ALA A 720 -8.32 30.63 31.52
CA ALA A 720 -9.57 31.34 31.24
C ALA A 720 -9.55 32.80 31.72
N TYR A 721 -10.30 33.64 31.00
CA TYR A 721 -10.46 35.05 31.31
C TYR A 721 -11.93 35.42 31.10
N LEU A 722 -12.41 36.40 31.86
CA LEU A 722 -13.75 36.98 31.74
C LEU A 722 -13.63 38.49 31.51
N LEU A 723 -14.27 39.00 30.46
CA LEU A 723 -14.37 40.45 30.23
C LEU A 723 -15.24 41.10 31.29
N ASP A 724 -14.65 42.10 31.95
CA ASP A 724 -15.44 43.06 32.74
C ASP A 724 -15.91 44.22 31.84
N ASP A 725 -17.15 44.18 31.50
CA ASP A 725 -17.77 45.13 30.56
C ASP A 725 -17.72 46.59 31.08
N ALA A 726 -17.66 46.78 32.40
CA ALA A 726 -17.64 48.11 32.98
C ALA A 726 -16.29 48.80 32.84
N THR A 727 -15.22 48.02 32.93
CA THR A 727 -13.86 48.54 32.84
C THR A 727 -13.15 48.25 31.50
N GLY A 728 -13.70 47.32 30.68
CA GLY A 728 -13.07 46.82 29.45
C GLY A 728 -11.83 45.92 29.70
N LYS A 729 -11.59 45.51 30.95
CA LYS A 729 -10.46 44.67 31.36
C LYS A 729 -10.81 43.20 31.38
N TRP A 730 -9.82 42.40 31.09
CA TRP A 730 -9.93 40.93 31.18
C TRP A 730 -9.50 40.47 32.60
N LEU A 731 -10.38 39.77 33.26
CA LEU A 731 -10.17 39.25 34.61
C LEU A 731 -9.70 37.79 34.50
N PRO A 732 -8.48 37.47 34.91
CA PRO A 732 -7.97 36.09 34.88
C PRO A 732 -8.76 35.21 35.84
N LYS A 733 -9.04 33.98 35.42
CA LYS A 733 -9.78 32.94 36.16
C LYS A 733 -8.90 31.74 36.48
N GLY A 734 -7.61 31.78 36.11
CA GLY A 734 -6.63 30.71 36.31
C GLY A 734 -6.71 29.60 35.25
N THR A 735 -6.02 28.53 35.57
CA THR A 735 -6.01 27.31 34.71
C THR A 735 -7.34 26.56 34.82
N VAL A 736 -7.92 26.23 33.70
CA VAL A 736 -9.23 25.51 33.60
C VAL A 736 -9.13 24.14 32.94
N VAL A 737 -8.08 23.89 32.12
CA VAL A 737 -7.76 22.56 31.56
C VAL A 737 -6.25 22.34 31.69
N GLU A 738 -5.91 21.27 32.36
CA GLU A 738 -4.54 20.74 32.48
C GLU A 738 -4.28 19.66 31.43
N GLY A 739 -3.11 19.05 31.42
CA GLY A 739 -2.82 17.84 30.61
C GLY A 739 -2.49 18.11 29.15
N GLY A 740 -1.92 19.29 28.86
CA GLY A 740 -1.44 19.61 27.52
C GLY A 740 -2.49 20.22 26.58
N PHE A 741 -3.68 20.53 27.06
CA PHE A 741 -4.75 21.00 26.19
C PHE A 741 -4.55 22.45 25.72
N TRP A 742 -4.62 22.59 24.38
CA TRP A 742 -4.61 23.89 23.69
C TRP A 742 -5.94 24.09 22.96
N PRO A 743 -6.74 25.11 23.34
CA PRO A 743 -8.07 25.34 22.73
C PRO A 743 -7.94 25.96 21.34
N LEU A 744 -8.67 25.44 20.36
CA LEU A 744 -8.56 25.84 18.94
C LEU A 744 -9.91 26.14 18.27
N GLN A 745 -11.01 25.84 18.95
CA GLN A 745 -12.36 26.15 18.53
C GLN A 745 -13.16 26.65 19.73
N GLU A 746 -14.07 27.58 19.51
CA GLU A 746 -15.00 28.06 20.53
C GLU A 746 -15.82 26.93 21.14
N PRO A 747 -16.19 27.01 22.40
CA PRO A 747 -17.14 26.07 22.99
C PRO A 747 -18.45 26.02 22.21
N VAL A 748 -18.84 24.81 21.78
CA VAL A 748 -20.10 24.52 21.08
C VAL A 748 -21.04 23.83 22.06
N ARG A 749 -22.32 24.28 22.14
CA ARG A 749 -23.32 23.65 22.99
C ARG A 749 -23.76 22.30 22.41
N MET A 750 -23.88 21.30 23.28
CA MET A 750 -24.41 19.99 22.96
C MET A 750 -25.82 19.79 23.54
N ASP A 751 -26.58 18.85 22.99
CA ASP A 751 -27.96 18.58 23.41
C ASP A 751 -28.05 17.97 24.84
N ASP A 752 -26.96 17.42 25.38
CA ASP A 752 -26.87 16.94 26.77
C ASP A 752 -26.72 18.09 27.79
N GLY A 753 -26.67 19.33 27.32
CA GLY A 753 -26.55 20.54 28.14
C GLY A 753 -25.12 20.96 28.47
N ASN A 754 -24.10 20.15 28.10
CA ASN A 754 -22.69 20.49 28.23
C ASN A 754 -22.20 21.26 27.00
N TRP A 755 -20.99 21.79 27.10
CA TRP A 755 -20.29 22.45 26.00
C TRP A 755 -19.02 21.67 25.68
N ILE A 756 -18.64 21.63 24.41
CA ILE A 756 -17.42 20.98 23.94
C ILE A 756 -16.53 22.01 23.26
N MET A 757 -15.26 21.98 23.58
CA MET A 757 -14.22 22.83 23.02
C MET A 757 -13.16 21.92 22.38
N ALA A 758 -12.94 22.02 21.05
CA ALA A 758 -11.92 21.22 20.36
C ALA A 758 -10.56 21.89 20.43
N GLY A 759 -9.52 21.07 20.38
CA GLY A 759 -8.14 21.49 20.45
C GLY A 759 -7.15 20.37 20.20
N ALA A 760 -5.94 20.55 20.70
CA ALA A 760 -4.86 19.56 20.66
C ALA A 760 -4.37 19.24 22.07
N SER A 761 -3.92 18.01 22.31
CA SER A 761 -3.16 17.62 23.49
C SER A 761 -1.68 17.63 23.15
N ILE A 762 -0.96 18.61 23.62
CA ILE A 762 0.47 18.80 23.32
C ILE A 762 1.32 17.90 24.20
N GLY A 763 2.19 17.13 23.58
CA GLY A 763 2.99 16.06 24.19
C GLY A 763 2.57 14.69 23.66
N ASN A 764 3.38 13.66 23.84
CA ASN A 764 3.10 12.26 23.46
C ASN A 764 2.51 12.07 22.04
N GLY A 765 3.12 12.75 21.03
CA GLY A 765 2.69 12.65 19.63
C GLY A 765 1.58 13.62 19.24
N ASN A 766 1.25 14.59 20.08
CA ASN A 766 0.33 15.70 19.83
C ASN A 766 -1.02 15.30 19.21
N PRO A 767 -1.81 14.40 19.83
CA PRO A 767 -3.09 13.99 19.31
C PRO A 767 -4.13 15.12 19.38
N ALA A 768 -5.22 14.99 18.62
CA ALA A 768 -6.41 15.81 18.79
C ALA A 768 -7.03 15.55 20.16
N ALA A 769 -7.70 16.54 20.71
CA ALA A 769 -8.38 16.44 22.00
C ALA A 769 -9.60 17.35 22.06
N VAL A 770 -10.49 17.07 22.99
CA VAL A 770 -11.61 17.94 23.33
C VAL A 770 -11.68 18.15 24.83
N ALA A 771 -12.19 19.31 25.24
CA ALA A 771 -12.54 19.59 26.62
C ALA A 771 -14.06 19.74 26.73
N ILE A 772 -14.69 19.05 27.69
CA ILE A 772 -16.14 19.03 27.88
C ILE A 772 -16.47 19.71 29.21
N SER A 773 -17.36 20.72 29.21
CA SER A 773 -17.79 21.42 30.40
C SER A 773 -18.77 20.58 31.23
N ARG A 774 -18.97 20.99 32.46
CA ARG A 774 -20.05 20.47 33.30
C ARG A 774 -21.20 21.46 33.34
N GLY A 775 -22.12 21.32 32.36
CA GLY A 775 -23.17 22.31 32.13
C GLY A 775 -22.58 23.68 31.74
N GLY A 776 -23.07 24.75 32.38
CA GLY A 776 -22.57 26.12 32.18
C GLY A 776 -21.40 26.53 33.08
N ASP A 777 -20.71 25.59 33.75
CA ASP A 777 -19.52 25.88 34.55
C ASP A 777 -18.29 25.89 33.64
N PHE A 778 -17.92 27.04 33.14
CA PHE A 778 -16.76 27.22 32.25
C PHE A 778 -15.40 27.26 32.96
N LEU A 779 -15.37 27.02 34.26
CA LEU A 779 -14.13 26.88 35.04
C LEU A 779 -13.74 25.39 35.24
N LYS A 780 -14.62 24.45 34.83
CA LYS A 780 -14.38 23.00 34.99
C LYS A 780 -14.65 22.29 33.70
N TRP A 781 -13.60 21.67 33.19
CA TRP A 781 -13.60 20.94 31.94
C TRP A 781 -13.00 19.56 32.11
N ASP A 782 -13.60 18.56 31.51
CA ASP A 782 -13.06 17.19 31.45
C ASP A 782 -12.32 17.01 30.11
N LEU A 783 -11.01 16.75 30.16
CA LEU A 783 -10.18 16.52 28.97
C LEU A 783 -10.38 15.11 28.42
N VAL A 784 -10.67 15.00 27.14
CA VAL A 784 -10.76 13.72 26.41
C VAL A 784 -9.77 13.75 25.25
N VAL A 785 -8.74 12.92 25.32
CA VAL A 785 -7.76 12.76 24.24
C VAL A 785 -8.31 11.80 23.19
N ILE A 786 -8.29 12.22 21.92
CA ILE A 786 -8.78 11.41 20.80
C ILE A 786 -7.63 10.50 20.33
N PRO A 787 -7.79 9.17 20.32
CA PRO A 787 -6.75 8.28 19.87
C PRO A 787 -6.43 8.50 18.38
N LYS A 788 -5.19 8.27 17.98
CA LYS A 788 -4.79 8.25 16.58
C LYS A 788 -4.62 6.82 16.08
N ALA A 789 -4.95 6.56 14.82
CA ALA A 789 -4.70 5.29 14.20
C ALA A 789 -3.19 5.07 13.98
N ALA A 790 -2.76 3.82 13.90
CA ALA A 790 -1.34 3.47 13.79
C ALA A 790 -0.69 4.02 12.52
N GLU A 791 -1.44 4.06 11.40
CA GLU A 791 -1.00 4.64 10.12
C GLU A 791 -0.85 6.17 10.13
N VAL A 792 -1.29 6.85 11.19
CA VAL A 792 -1.09 8.29 11.38
C VAL A 792 0.23 8.50 12.13
N VAL A 793 1.33 8.44 11.39
CA VAL A 793 2.69 8.53 11.94
C VAL A 793 2.94 9.92 12.50
N LYS A 794 2.66 10.97 11.71
CA LYS A 794 2.84 12.37 12.09
C LYS A 794 1.51 13.07 12.25
N MET A 795 1.32 13.69 13.40
CA MET A 795 0.14 14.45 13.73
C MET A 795 0.51 15.64 14.60
N TRP A 796 -0.01 16.80 14.25
CA TRP A 796 -0.11 17.94 15.13
C TRP A 796 -1.60 18.21 15.28
N GLY A 797 -2.22 17.63 16.30
CA GLY A 797 -3.65 17.40 16.44
C GLY A 797 -4.54 18.63 16.59
N GLU A 798 -4.13 19.76 16.02
CA GLU A 798 -5.00 20.94 15.91
C GLU A 798 -6.31 20.55 15.24
N SER A 799 -7.39 20.68 15.98
CA SER A 799 -8.67 20.13 15.56
C SER A 799 -9.84 21.06 15.80
N THR A 800 -10.92 20.72 15.13
CA THR A 800 -12.23 21.37 15.23
C THR A 800 -13.31 20.26 15.29
N VAL A 801 -14.48 20.57 15.83
CA VAL A 801 -15.58 19.62 15.97
C VAL A 801 -16.86 20.16 15.34
N VAL A 802 -17.55 19.30 14.59
CA VAL A 802 -18.91 19.56 14.12
C VAL A 802 -19.88 18.72 14.96
N VAL A 803 -20.83 19.39 15.60
CA VAL A 803 -21.82 18.78 16.50
C VAL A 803 -23.13 18.59 15.74
N THR A 804 -23.67 17.36 15.76
CA THR A 804 -24.98 17.02 15.17
C THR A 804 -25.70 16.06 16.12
N GLY A 805 -26.51 16.61 17.01
CA GLY A 805 -27.12 15.85 18.09
C GLY A 805 -26.05 15.24 19.02
N LYS A 806 -26.15 13.94 19.28
CA LYS A 806 -25.13 13.19 20.04
C LYS A 806 -23.88 12.80 19.23
N ARG A 807 -23.99 12.90 17.89
CA ARG A 807 -22.90 12.56 16.99
C ARG A 807 -22.01 13.77 16.75
N LEU A 808 -20.73 13.59 16.99
CA LEU A 808 -19.71 14.59 16.79
C LEU A 808 -18.67 14.08 15.79
N VAL A 809 -18.22 14.96 14.92
CA VAL A 809 -17.13 14.69 13.96
C VAL A 809 -15.98 15.64 14.27
N ASN A 810 -14.85 15.09 14.74
CA ASN A 810 -13.61 15.85 14.91
C ASN A 810 -12.84 15.80 13.59
N ILE A 811 -12.38 16.97 13.14
CA ILE A 811 -11.54 17.15 11.95
C ILE A 811 -10.23 17.75 12.41
N ALA A 812 -9.11 17.05 12.16
CA ALA A 812 -7.79 17.42 12.67
C ALA A 812 -6.74 17.54 11.56
N ARG A 813 -5.72 18.35 11.86
CA ARG A 813 -4.52 18.53 11.05
C ARG A 813 -3.69 17.24 11.04
N ARG A 814 -3.23 16.85 9.86
CA ARG A 814 -2.19 15.84 9.66
C ARG A 814 -0.90 16.51 9.21
N ASP A 815 0.22 16.11 9.81
CA ASP A 815 1.55 16.48 9.34
C ASP A 815 2.12 15.35 8.45
N GLY A 816 3.11 15.68 7.64
CA GLY A 816 3.76 14.74 6.73
C GLY A 816 3.56 15.09 5.25
N THR A 817 3.82 14.13 4.38
CA THR A 817 3.78 14.30 2.92
C THR A 817 2.40 14.05 2.31
N ALA A 818 1.47 13.47 3.07
CA ALA A 818 0.11 13.16 2.61
C ALA A 818 -0.91 14.13 3.26
N PRO A 819 -1.15 15.30 2.66
CA PRO A 819 -1.97 16.35 3.25
C PRO A 819 -3.47 16.06 3.11
N THR A 820 -3.98 15.18 3.96
CA THR A 820 -5.42 14.91 4.08
C THR A 820 -5.90 15.28 5.47
N ALA A 821 -7.18 15.68 5.60
CA ALA A 821 -7.80 15.82 6.90
C ALA A 821 -7.77 14.48 7.65
N LEU A 822 -7.57 14.54 8.97
CA LEU A 822 -7.85 13.42 9.85
C LEU A 822 -9.26 13.55 10.40
N VAL A 823 -9.94 12.42 10.61
CA VAL A 823 -11.30 12.39 11.13
C VAL A 823 -11.44 11.35 12.23
N ALA A 824 -12.12 11.73 13.31
CA ALA A 824 -12.61 10.84 14.36
C ALA A 824 -14.08 11.13 14.64
N VAL A 825 -14.83 10.12 15.10
CA VAL A 825 -16.27 10.24 15.35
C VAL A 825 -16.56 9.81 16.78
N SER A 826 -17.48 10.55 17.43
CA SER A 826 -18.09 10.19 18.69
C SER A 826 -19.60 10.11 18.52
N ASP A 827 -20.26 9.15 19.14
CA ASP A 827 -21.72 8.98 19.17
C ASP A 827 -22.30 9.12 20.61
N ASP A 828 -21.49 9.66 21.55
CA ASP A 828 -21.79 9.78 22.97
C ASP A 828 -21.42 11.16 23.56
N TYR A 829 -21.62 12.21 22.77
CA TYR A 829 -21.31 13.59 23.17
C TYR A 829 -19.82 13.80 23.49
N GLY A 830 -18.91 13.17 22.72
CA GLY A 830 -17.47 13.39 22.84
C GLY A 830 -16.77 12.65 23.97
N ARG A 831 -17.44 11.72 24.66
CA ARG A 831 -16.84 10.98 25.79
C ARG A 831 -15.94 9.86 25.32
N THR A 832 -16.33 9.20 24.19
CA THR A 832 -15.47 8.22 23.51
C THR A 832 -15.37 8.54 22.02
N TRP A 833 -14.28 8.17 21.41
CA TRP A 833 -13.97 8.49 20.02
C TRP A 833 -13.40 7.28 19.28
N THR A 834 -13.72 7.19 17.99
CA THR A 834 -12.91 6.36 17.07
C THR A 834 -11.51 6.93 16.98
N SER A 835 -10.53 6.14 16.54
CA SER A 835 -9.21 6.67 16.24
C SER A 835 -9.25 7.67 15.08
N SER A 836 -8.45 8.74 15.15
CA SER A 836 -8.24 9.67 14.05
C SER A 836 -7.61 8.94 12.86
N THR A 837 -8.32 8.90 11.74
CA THR A 837 -7.91 8.25 10.47
C THR A 837 -7.89 9.26 9.33
N PRO A 838 -7.10 9.03 8.25
CA PRO A 838 -7.16 9.86 7.05
C PRO A 838 -8.56 9.85 6.44
N ALA A 839 -9.04 11.04 6.08
CA ALA A 839 -10.29 11.21 5.33
C ALA A 839 -10.03 11.33 3.82
N ASN A 840 -11.10 11.31 3.03
CA ASN A 840 -11.06 11.49 1.58
C ASN A 840 -11.01 12.97 1.12
N LEU A 841 -10.68 13.92 2.02
CA LEU A 841 -10.59 15.34 1.72
C LEU A 841 -9.14 15.82 1.89
N PRO A 842 -8.45 16.29 0.82
CA PRO A 842 -7.16 16.95 0.94
C PRO A 842 -7.26 18.17 1.86
N MET A 843 -6.26 18.36 2.71
CA MET A 843 -6.20 19.50 3.62
C MET A 843 -4.73 19.79 3.95
N ALA A 844 -4.31 21.03 3.74
CA ALA A 844 -2.95 21.46 4.11
C ALA A 844 -2.70 21.26 5.62
N ALA A 845 -1.43 21.03 5.98
CA ALA A 845 -1.00 20.92 7.39
C ALA A 845 -1.13 22.26 8.12
N SER A 846 -2.36 22.63 8.42
CA SER A 846 -2.75 23.86 9.12
C SER A 846 -3.96 23.60 10.01
N LYS A 847 -4.12 24.41 11.06
CA LYS A 847 -5.32 24.38 11.91
C LYS A 847 -6.58 24.54 11.06
N PRO A 848 -7.55 23.61 11.10
CA PRO A 848 -8.85 23.79 10.48
C PRO A 848 -9.81 24.60 11.37
N CYS A 849 -10.86 25.15 10.75
CA CYS A 849 -12.00 25.71 11.47
C CYS A 849 -13.29 25.19 10.83
N ALA A 850 -14.11 24.46 11.57
CA ALA A 850 -15.38 23.94 11.10
C ALA A 850 -16.51 24.32 12.04
N GLY A 851 -17.74 24.32 11.53
CA GLY A 851 -18.94 24.60 12.30
C GLY A 851 -20.20 24.39 11.44
N ARG A 852 -21.33 24.86 11.98
CA ARG A 852 -22.62 24.85 11.26
C ARG A 852 -23.11 26.27 11.09
N LEU A 853 -23.62 26.56 9.91
CA LEU A 853 -24.30 27.80 9.59
C LEU A 853 -25.78 27.76 10.01
N SER A 854 -26.38 28.93 10.21
CA SER A 854 -27.81 29.07 10.45
C SER A 854 -28.69 28.47 9.33
N THR A 855 -28.14 28.29 8.14
CA THR A 855 -28.76 27.59 6.99
C THR A 855 -28.85 26.07 7.17
N GLY A 856 -28.23 25.50 8.21
CA GLY A 856 -28.13 24.07 8.46
C GLY A 856 -26.98 23.38 7.68
N GLN A 857 -26.19 24.13 6.93
CA GLN A 857 -24.97 23.62 6.26
C GLN A 857 -23.83 23.49 7.27
N SER A 858 -23.01 22.45 7.14
CA SER A 858 -21.70 22.38 7.79
C SER A 858 -20.67 23.10 6.91
N TYR A 859 -19.66 23.71 7.51
CA TYR A 859 -18.52 24.30 6.81
C TYR A 859 -17.19 23.85 7.38
N LEU A 860 -16.15 23.88 6.55
CA LEU A 860 -14.75 23.67 6.92
C LEU A 860 -13.89 24.71 6.19
N ILE A 861 -13.15 25.51 6.96
CA ILE A 861 -12.22 26.51 6.46
C ILE A 861 -10.80 26.00 6.68
N CYS A 862 -10.06 25.84 5.61
CA CYS A 862 -8.65 25.49 5.53
C CYS A 862 -8.21 25.61 4.06
N SER A 863 -7.01 25.19 3.68
CA SER A 863 -6.65 25.00 2.26
C SER A 863 -6.95 23.56 1.84
N THR A 864 -8.06 23.36 1.09
CA THR A 864 -8.62 22.04 0.75
C THR A 864 -8.78 21.90 -0.75
N THR A 865 -7.68 21.71 -1.50
CA THR A 865 -7.70 21.55 -2.95
C THR A 865 -7.00 20.29 -3.39
N ALA A 866 -7.41 19.69 -4.50
CA ALA A 866 -6.85 18.46 -5.02
C ALA A 866 -5.33 18.56 -5.36
N ASP A 867 -4.86 19.77 -5.71
CA ASP A 867 -3.48 20.07 -6.12
C ASP A 867 -2.70 20.92 -5.11
N GLY A 868 -3.29 21.22 -3.96
CA GLY A 868 -2.72 22.15 -2.97
C GLY A 868 -1.48 21.64 -2.25
N GLY A 869 -1.41 20.33 -2.00
CA GLY A 869 -0.39 19.77 -1.13
C GLY A 869 -0.41 20.45 0.24
N ASN A 870 0.77 20.73 0.80
CA ASN A 870 0.90 21.45 2.09
C ASN A 870 0.88 22.98 1.97
N ARG A 871 0.56 23.54 0.82
CA ARG A 871 0.43 24.99 0.66
C ARG A 871 -0.77 25.51 1.44
N ARG A 872 -0.56 26.48 2.32
CA ARG A 872 -1.63 27.16 3.06
C ARG A 872 -2.27 28.30 2.24
N SER A 873 -2.52 28.03 0.95
CA SER A 873 -3.15 28.94 0.01
C SER A 873 -3.68 28.18 -1.21
N PRO A 874 -4.82 28.61 -1.80
CA PRO A 874 -5.75 29.63 -1.31
C PRO A 874 -6.42 29.23 0.02
N LEU A 875 -6.88 30.21 0.80
CA LEU A 875 -7.80 29.94 1.90
C LEU A 875 -9.16 29.61 1.31
N THR A 876 -9.69 28.44 1.65
CA THR A 876 -10.95 27.92 1.10
C THR A 876 -11.98 27.67 2.18
N ILE A 877 -13.24 27.59 1.79
CA ILE A 877 -14.34 27.11 2.58
C ILE A 877 -15.05 25.98 1.84
N ALA A 878 -15.04 24.79 2.43
CA ALA A 878 -15.86 23.67 1.98
C ALA A 878 -17.21 23.71 2.70
N VAL A 879 -18.31 23.43 2.01
CA VAL A 879 -19.68 23.44 2.57
C VAL A 879 -20.43 22.17 2.20
N SER A 880 -21.27 21.70 3.13
CA SER A 880 -22.21 20.61 2.89
C SER A 880 -23.52 21.12 2.30
N ARG A 881 -24.38 20.21 1.82
CA ARG A 881 -25.80 20.53 1.65
C ARG A 881 -26.45 20.70 3.03
N PRO A 882 -27.56 21.49 3.14
CA PRO A 882 -28.25 21.63 4.43
C PRO A 882 -28.67 20.26 5.00
N GLY A 883 -28.31 20.03 6.26
CA GLY A 883 -28.63 18.77 6.96
C GLY A 883 -27.71 17.58 6.64
N GLU A 884 -26.83 17.67 5.65
CA GLU A 884 -25.88 16.62 5.30
C GLU A 884 -24.55 16.76 6.07
N ALA A 885 -23.88 15.63 6.27
CA ALA A 885 -22.62 15.60 7.01
C ALA A 885 -21.40 15.81 6.10
N MET A 886 -21.46 15.39 4.82
CA MET A 886 -20.33 15.45 3.90
C MET A 886 -20.28 16.79 3.17
N PHE A 887 -19.07 17.31 3.00
CA PHE A 887 -18.84 18.50 2.17
C PHE A 887 -18.98 18.14 0.68
N ALA A 888 -19.58 19.05 -0.09
CA ALA A 888 -19.87 18.79 -1.50
C ALA A 888 -19.51 19.98 -2.42
N LYS A 889 -19.07 21.11 -1.87
CA LYS A 889 -18.62 22.27 -2.65
C LYS A 889 -17.53 23.03 -1.92
N ILE A 890 -16.55 23.52 -2.68
CA ILE A 890 -15.45 24.32 -2.16
C ILE A 890 -15.44 25.67 -2.88
N PHE A 891 -15.23 26.75 -2.12
CA PHE A 891 -15.07 28.12 -2.62
C PHE A 891 -13.74 28.69 -2.16
N VAL A 892 -13.16 29.59 -2.96
CA VAL A 892 -12.04 30.43 -2.53
C VAL A 892 -12.56 31.61 -1.72
N ILE A 893 -12.12 31.73 -0.45
CA ILE A 893 -12.26 32.93 0.35
C ILE A 893 -11.22 33.95 -0.11
N ARG A 894 -9.93 33.58 -0.03
CA ARG A 894 -8.79 34.48 -0.24
C ARG A 894 -7.69 33.77 -1.03
N PRO A 895 -7.27 34.25 -2.19
CA PRO A 895 -6.07 33.78 -2.89
C PRO A 895 -4.79 34.30 -2.21
N ALA A 896 -3.67 33.66 -2.46
CA ALA A 896 -2.37 34.11 -1.98
C ALA A 896 -1.99 35.49 -2.56
N LEU A 897 -2.05 35.60 -3.90
CA LEU A 897 -1.86 36.86 -4.63
C LEU A 897 -3.17 37.63 -4.69
N PHE A 898 -3.22 38.78 -4.09
CA PHE A 898 -4.42 39.61 -3.94
C PHE A 898 -4.08 41.12 -3.99
N PRO A 899 -3.58 41.64 -5.12
CA PRO A 899 -3.06 42.99 -5.20
C PRO A 899 -4.14 44.08 -5.07
N GLU A 900 -5.40 43.78 -5.38
CA GLU A 900 -6.53 44.69 -5.29
C GLU A 900 -7.18 44.77 -3.91
N GLY A 901 -6.80 43.90 -3.00
CA GLY A 901 -7.37 43.82 -1.65
C GLY A 901 -6.53 44.48 -0.58
N PRO A 902 -7.12 44.76 0.60
CA PRO A 902 -6.35 45.15 1.76
C PRO A 902 -5.56 43.93 2.31
N GLY A 903 -4.46 44.19 2.98
CA GLY A 903 -3.64 43.15 3.61
C GLY A 903 -2.45 42.73 2.77
N GLU A 904 -1.84 41.61 3.16
CA GLU A 904 -0.58 41.15 2.59
C GLU A 904 -0.85 40.31 1.31
N SER A 905 -0.12 40.56 0.26
CA SER A 905 -0.29 39.93 -1.05
C SER A 905 1.03 39.44 -1.61
N HIS A 906 1.16 38.11 -1.75
CA HIS A 906 2.34 37.48 -2.34
C HIS A 906 2.01 36.05 -2.80
N GLU A 907 2.60 35.56 -3.87
CA GLU A 907 2.35 34.21 -4.42
C GLU A 907 2.64 33.07 -3.43
N LYS A 908 3.57 33.30 -2.48
CA LYS A 908 3.95 32.38 -1.41
C LYS A 908 3.27 32.67 -0.08
N ALA A 909 2.20 33.51 -0.06
CA ALA A 909 1.51 33.82 1.16
C ALA A 909 0.99 32.54 1.85
N SER A 910 1.12 32.51 3.18
CA SER A 910 0.53 31.48 4.03
C SER A 910 -0.69 32.07 4.71
N LEU A 911 -1.87 31.55 4.38
CA LEU A 911 -3.17 31.94 4.92
C LEU A 911 -3.59 30.89 5.92
N ALA A 912 -3.34 31.12 7.20
CA ALA A 912 -3.32 30.06 8.20
C ALA A 912 -4.22 30.38 9.40
N TYR A 913 -4.55 29.37 10.15
CA TYR A 913 -5.25 29.43 11.43
C TYR A 913 -6.56 30.19 11.37
N PRO A 914 -7.46 29.79 10.45
CA PRO A 914 -8.78 30.43 10.35
C PRO A 914 -9.59 30.24 11.62
N TYR A 915 -10.44 31.21 11.89
CA TYR A 915 -11.48 31.17 12.89
C TYR A 915 -12.72 31.85 12.34
N ALA A 916 -13.91 31.35 12.62
CA ALA A 916 -15.13 31.90 12.04
C ALA A 916 -16.23 32.06 13.08
N THR A 917 -16.97 33.16 12.97
CA THR A 917 -18.19 33.40 13.76
C THR A 917 -19.29 33.98 12.87
N GLU A 918 -20.52 33.47 13.02
CA GLU A 918 -21.69 33.95 12.27
C GLU A 918 -22.39 35.06 13.03
N HIS A 919 -22.72 36.15 12.34
CA HIS A 919 -23.52 37.23 12.91
C HIS A 919 -24.33 37.95 11.81
N GLU A 920 -25.61 38.16 12.02
CA GLU A 920 -26.53 38.90 11.12
C GLU A 920 -26.42 38.54 9.64
N GLY A 921 -26.45 37.20 9.33
CA GLY A 921 -26.40 36.69 7.96
C GLY A 921 -25.05 36.82 7.25
N LYS A 922 -24.00 37.09 8.02
CA LYS A 922 -22.61 37.13 7.55
C LYS A 922 -21.73 36.17 8.37
N LEU A 923 -20.77 35.55 7.72
CA LEU A 923 -19.72 34.76 8.36
C LEU A 923 -18.43 35.58 8.38
N TYR A 924 -17.95 35.90 9.57
CA TYR A 924 -16.72 36.66 9.83
C TYR A 924 -15.58 35.64 9.97
N VAL A 925 -14.59 35.71 9.10
CA VAL A 925 -13.47 34.76 9.06
C VAL A 925 -12.16 35.52 9.34
N GLY A 926 -11.61 35.34 10.53
CA GLY A 926 -10.26 35.83 10.87
C GLY A 926 -9.19 34.83 10.48
N TYR A 927 -8.03 35.29 10.03
CA TYR A 927 -6.90 34.43 9.67
C TYR A 927 -5.58 35.18 9.76
N SER A 928 -4.46 34.44 9.95
CA SER A 928 -3.12 35.02 9.85
C SER A 928 -2.60 34.95 8.42
N ASN A 929 -1.85 35.99 7.99
CA ASN A 929 -1.25 36.05 6.65
C ASN A 929 0.24 36.50 6.75
N SER A 930 1.13 35.65 6.23
CA SER A 930 2.59 35.91 6.24
C SER A 930 3.13 36.54 4.97
N GLY A 931 2.28 36.83 4.00
CA GLY A 931 2.70 37.14 2.61
C GLY A 931 3.51 38.39 2.44
N GLY A 932 3.21 39.49 3.16
CA GLY A 932 3.84 40.76 2.96
C GLY A 932 5.29 40.88 3.43
N ASN A 933 5.82 39.89 4.08
CA ASN A 933 7.15 39.92 4.67
C ASN A 933 8.18 39.03 3.93
N VAL A 934 7.81 38.47 2.81
CA VAL A 934 8.63 37.49 2.02
C VAL A 934 9.97 38.07 1.59
N GLY A 935 10.08 39.36 1.33
CA GLY A 935 11.31 39.97 0.86
C GLY A 935 12.27 40.50 1.92
N ARG A 936 11.88 40.44 3.20
CA ARG A 936 12.67 41.12 4.25
C ARG A 936 13.80 40.29 4.82
N SER A 937 13.69 39.01 4.80
CA SER A 937 14.65 38.11 5.42
C SER A 937 15.26 37.08 4.48
N GLY A 938 14.74 36.91 3.28
CA GLY A 938 15.32 36.05 2.26
C GLY A 938 15.28 34.56 2.52
N THR A 939 14.75 34.09 3.66
CA THR A 939 14.69 32.68 4.02
C THR A 939 13.28 32.26 4.44
N GLY A 940 12.87 31.03 4.05
CA GLY A 940 11.53 30.50 4.30
C GLY A 940 11.13 30.41 5.77
N ARG A 941 12.07 30.29 6.69
CA ARG A 941 11.80 30.20 8.12
C ARG A 941 11.34 31.53 8.75
N GLU A 942 11.84 32.64 8.25
CA GLU A 942 11.44 33.95 8.71
C GLU A 942 10.11 34.42 8.13
N LEU A 943 9.69 33.87 7.00
CA LEU A 943 8.34 34.03 6.44
C LEU A 943 7.25 33.66 7.43
N TRP A 944 7.43 32.56 8.15
CA TRP A 944 6.45 32.03 9.10
C TRP A 944 6.32 32.85 10.37
N ASN A 945 7.28 33.69 10.66
CA ASN A 945 7.33 34.52 11.86
C ASN A 945 6.78 35.94 11.64
N ASN A 946 6.34 36.28 10.43
CA ASN A 946 5.98 37.63 10.03
C ASN A 946 4.52 37.74 9.61
N ASN A 947 3.60 37.55 10.53
CA ASN A 947 2.18 37.48 10.23
C ASN A 947 1.43 38.81 10.53
N SER A 948 0.47 39.14 9.66
CA SER A 948 -0.64 40.05 9.95
C SER A 948 -1.90 39.27 10.33
N ALA A 949 -2.83 39.91 11.04
CA ALA A 949 -4.19 39.41 11.27
C ALA A 949 -5.15 40.08 10.29
N GLU A 950 -5.90 39.30 9.54
CA GLU A 950 -6.84 39.75 8.52
C GLU A 950 -8.22 39.19 8.74
N LEU A 951 -9.23 39.84 8.13
CA LEU A 951 -10.65 39.50 8.24
C LEU A 951 -11.28 39.43 6.85
N ALA A 952 -12.03 38.36 6.58
CA ALA A 952 -12.96 38.27 5.47
C ALA A 952 -14.39 38.20 6.04
N VAL A 953 -15.30 39.02 5.50
CA VAL A 953 -16.72 39.08 5.87
C VAL A 953 -17.53 38.53 4.71
N ILE A 954 -18.11 37.35 4.86
CA ILE A 954 -18.73 36.57 3.80
C ILE A 954 -20.24 36.61 3.99
N PRO A 955 -21.04 37.13 2.99
CA PRO A 955 -22.48 36.96 3.03
C PRO A 955 -22.84 35.45 3.01
N ILE A 956 -23.61 34.94 3.98
CA ILE A 956 -24.02 33.54 4.01
C ILE A 956 -24.78 33.14 2.74
N ALA A 957 -25.52 34.08 2.16
CA ALA A 957 -26.20 33.85 0.88
C ALA A 957 -25.26 33.43 -0.26
N ALA A 958 -23.99 33.85 -0.23
CA ALA A 958 -22.98 33.45 -1.21
C ALA A 958 -22.54 32.00 -1.08
N LEU A 959 -22.81 31.34 0.06
CA LEU A 959 -22.46 29.94 0.34
C LEU A 959 -23.58 28.95 -0.01
N LYS A 960 -24.70 29.44 -0.55
CA LYS A 960 -25.81 28.58 -0.97
C LYS A 960 -25.37 27.64 -2.08
N MET A 961 -25.76 26.39 -1.93
CA MET A 961 -25.65 25.38 -2.98
C MET A 961 -26.95 25.33 -3.77
N PRO A 962 -26.89 25.11 -5.10
CA PRO A 962 -28.10 24.91 -5.89
C PRO A 962 -28.88 23.68 -5.46
#